data_15af55d6ec4775f68ce920fb5052251f
#
_entry.id   15af55d6ec4775f68ce920fb5052251f
#
_cell.length_a   1.000
_cell.length_b   1.000
_cell.length_c   1.000
_cell.angle_alpha   90.00
_cell.angle_beta   90.00
_cell.angle_gamma   90.00
#
_symmetry.space_group_name_H-M   'P 1'
#
loop_
_entity.id
_entity.type
_entity.pdbx_description
1 polymer ?
#
loop_
_entity_poly.entity_id
_entity_poly.type
_entity_poly.pdbx_seq_one_letter_code
_entity_poly.pdbx_strand_id
1 'polypeptide(L)'
;MRKLCGASRVFLTIAVLLSASVIGSAADDSPNAPAPESPKSPLSEYTSRAWQTDEGLPHNLVRAITQTSDGYLWVGTRLGLARFDGIHFTCFDDKNTPALRNHNVSALAVSLDGSLWIGTYGGGLVHLKDGVFSHFAATNGLVGNELSCLCPSRDGSLWVGTTKGLSHYKNGVFNSYTTNQGLVFNIVRAVCEDGDSNIWVATGEGLNRLKDGVVENLTIASGLPYNSVRALHLDKANRLWIGWNSGLLCYDHGKFFPYSFEKDLSGSFVTALREDMQGNIWAGTYSGVKRFRDGKFFNVPNSDGLPFDLVNAVFEDREGNFWVGSREGLARLTPKRLFTFTRQQGLTHNNIMSVREDHEGSLWIGTWGGGLDRLKDGKVTVYSTQNGFPHDLILATLEGRDGTLWVGADFDGGLIKLKNGKQTRYTSRQGLINSAIRVIYEDSSANLWVGTSKGLSCLQDGKFTNYFARDLHAGNSVLAICEDHCGTLWFGTEKGLAFRKNGEFQSFARDGLASCVVMSLYEDPAHDFWIGTDGGGLFRLRNGELSHYTTKDGLFSNNMFETIEDDFGYFWMSCLKGIWRVSKKELDALDQKQIKSVHSAFYGKLDGFFSVQCNGVSKPSGFKTSDGRIWFPTTKGLVAVDPRIKPNQVEPSVVIEQVITEKGPLALAFRPPSTDSPLRIPRGRGDLEIHYTALSLQIPEKNHFKYMLENVDPDWVNADARRIAYYNHLEPGHYRFHVIACNNDGLWNETGATLAMELVPPFWETTWFRALAVLGIAGSLAGSVRYVSVKRLRGKLVVLEQQHAIEKERARIAKDIHDDLGASLTQITLLSDRADREATDELRANARKISSTAREIAQSLDEIVWAVNPEHDTLEGLVEYLSQSADDFLEDTAIRSRVKLPSALPHHSVPADTRHQVFLAFREALNNAVKHARASEIQLEVVAEPSELQIKISDNGIGFDPPSAQGRGNGLNNMRKRLEGIGGRFSIASNPGHGTTVEMIIFLNHNGG
;
A
#
# COMPACT_ATOMS: atom_id res chain seq x y z
N MET A 1 -11.91 -18.53 -28.31
CA MET A 1 -12.51 -19.11 -27.10
C MET A 1 -12.10 -20.57 -26.76
N ARG A 2 -11.69 -21.43 -27.71
CA ARG A 2 -11.22 -22.82 -27.40
C ARG A 2 -9.79 -22.96 -26.84
N LYS A 3 -9.00 -21.88 -26.70
CA LYS A 3 -7.60 -21.89 -26.18
C LYS A 3 -7.45 -21.44 -24.72
N LEU A 4 -8.49 -20.91 -24.09
CA LEU A 4 -8.44 -20.46 -22.68
C LEU A 4 -8.87 -21.53 -21.66
N CYS A 5 -9.62 -22.57 -22.07
CA CYS A 5 -9.94 -23.73 -21.21
C CYS A 5 -8.74 -24.64 -20.92
N GLY A 6 -7.66 -24.59 -21.69
CA GLY A 6 -6.47 -25.43 -21.49
C GLY A 6 -5.57 -24.97 -20.34
N ALA A 7 -5.58 -23.67 -20.03
CA ALA A 7 -4.74 -23.11 -18.98
C ALA A 7 -5.23 -23.42 -17.54
N SER A 8 -6.55 -23.51 -17.37
CA SER A 8 -7.15 -23.84 -16.06
C SER A 8 -6.90 -25.31 -15.64
N ARG A 9 -6.77 -26.22 -16.60
CA ARG A 9 -6.43 -27.63 -16.32
C ARG A 9 -4.99 -27.82 -15.86
N VAL A 10 -4.06 -26.99 -16.32
CA VAL A 10 -2.66 -27.03 -15.93
C VAL A 10 -2.48 -26.49 -14.50
N PHE A 11 -3.29 -25.48 -14.09
CA PHE A 11 -3.18 -24.89 -12.76
C PHE A 11 -3.69 -25.81 -11.63
N LEU A 12 -4.76 -26.58 -11.85
CA LEU A 12 -5.24 -27.52 -10.83
C LEU A 12 -4.31 -28.74 -10.68
N THR A 13 -3.72 -29.19 -11.77
CA THR A 13 -2.72 -30.28 -11.78
C THR A 13 -1.36 -29.79 -11.25
N ILE A 14 -0.99 -28.52 -11.49
CA ILE A 14 0.24 -27.90 -10.98
C ILE A 14 0.10 -27.58 -9.49
N ALA A 15 -1.07 -27.17 -8.98
CA ALA A 15 -1.28 -27.00 -7.54
C ALA A 15 -1.16 -28.33 -6.76
N VAL A 16 -1.56 -29.44 -7.35
CA VAL A 16 -1.38 -30.78 -6.77
C VAL A 16 0.05 -31.31 -6.94
N LEU A 17 0.75 -30.97 -8.04
CA LEU A 17 2.13 -31.38 -8.29
C LEU A 17 3.17 -30.49 -7.58
N LEU A 18 2.88 -29.18 -7.37
CA LEU A 18 3.74 -28.29 -6.59
C LEU A 18 3.66 -28.57 -5.07
N SER A 19 2.55 -29.15 -4.58
CA SER A 19 2.48 -29.63 -3.20
C SER A 19 3.27 -30.93 -2.96
N ALA A 20 3.56 -31.70 -4.00
CA ALA A 20 4.37 -32.93 -3.91
C ALA A 20 5.88 -32.69 -4.01
N SER A 21 6.34 -31.55 -4.56
CA SER A 21 7.78 -31.24 -4.72
C SER A 21 8.39 -30.40 -3.59
N VAL A 22 7.60 -29.97 -2.57
CA VAL A 22 8.07 -29.25 -1.39
C VAL A 22 8.35 -30.19 -0.18
N ILE A 23 8.22 -31.51 -0.35
CA ILE A 23 8.54 -32.50 0.71
C ILE A 23 10.07 -32.71 0.90
N GLY A 24 10.91 -31.94 0.21
CA GLY A 24 12.36 -32.16 0.16
C GLY A 24 13.25 -31.20 1.00
N SER A 25 12.71 -30.36 1.91
CA SER A 25 13.57 -29.56 2.81
C SER A 25 12.89 -29.14 4.11
N ALA A 26 12.47 -30.12 4.91
CA ALA A 26 12.13 -29.92 6.30
C ALA A 26 13.04 -30.78 7.17
N ALA A 27 14.27 -30.37 7.33
CA ALA A 27 15.20 -30.90 8.31
C ALA A 27 15.97 -29.70 8.87
N ASP A 28 15.38 -29.04 9.85
CA ASP A 28 16.04 -28.41 11.00
C ASP A 28 14.98 -27.92 12.00
N ASP A 29 14.38 -28.87 12.71
CA ASP A 29 13.67 -28.56 13.96
C ASP A 29 14.32 -29.41 15.05
N SER A 30 15.23 -28.79 15.79
CA SER A 30 15.79 -29.38 17.01
C SER A 30 14.67 -29.58 18.08
N PRO A 31 14.66 -30.68 18.84
CA PRO A 31 13.59 -31.02 19.78
C PRO A 31 13.66 -30.30 21.13
N ASN A 32 14.08 -29.05 21.20
CA ASN A 32 14.17 -28.26 22.43
C ASN A 32 13.57 -26.87 22.32
N ALA A 33 12.38 -26.72 21.71
CA ALA A 33 11.58 -25.51 21.90
C ALA A 33 10.84 -25.63 23.25
N PRO A 34 10.91 -24.62 24.15
CA PRO A 34 10.13 -24.62 25.39
C PRO A 34 8.64 -24.68 25.06
N ALA A 35 7.89 -25.41 25.89
CA ALA A 35 6.43 -25.52 25.77
C ALA A 35 5.81 -24.13 25.61
N PRO A 36 4.82 -23.93 24.70
CA PRO A 36 4.23 -22.63 24.47
C PRO A 36 3.60 -22.13 25.78
N GLU A 37 4.05 -20.97 26.24
CA GLU A 37 3.38 -20.24 27.32
C GLU A 37 1.89 -20.05 26.94
N SER A 38 1.01 -20.22 27.93
CA SER A 38 -0.44 -20.03 27.77
C SER A 38 -0.76 -18.73 27.00
N PRO A 39 -1.79 -18.68 26.14
CA PRO A 39 -2.07 -17.55 25.28
C PRO A 39 -2.26 -16.28 26.10
N LYS A 40 -1.20 -15.48 26.15
CA LYS A 40 -1.22 -14.14 26.74
C LYS A 40 -1.83 -13.21 25.69
N SER A 41 -3.00 -12.69 26.03
CA SER A 41 -3.70 -11.55 25.44
C SER A 41 -4.76 -11.86 24.36
N PRO A 42 -5.94 -11.25 24.52
CA PRO A 42 -6.92 -11.23 23.46
C PRO A 42 -6.28 -10.63 22.21
N LEU A 43 -6.63 -11.14 21.05
CA LEU A 43 -6.25 -10.63 19.72
C LEU A 43 -6.33 -9.10 19.72
N SER A 44 -5.25 -8.41 19.38
CA SER A 44 -5.23 -6.95 19.34
C SER A 44 -6.44 -6.45 18.52
N GLU A 45 -7.25 -5.60 19.13
CA GLU A 45 -8.49 -5.07 18.52
C GLU A 45 -8.20 -4.10 17.37
N TYR A 46 -6.94 -3.73 17.14
CA TYR A 46 -6.52 -2.72 16.18
C TYR A 46 -5.44 -3.25 15.24
N THR A 47 -5.53 -2.85 13.97
CA THR A 47 -4.39 -2.85 13.04
C THR A 47 -3.63 -1.55 13.22
N SER A 48 -2.33 -1.59 13.01
CA SER A 48 -1.48 -0.43 13.19
C SER A 48 -0.65 -0.15 11.93
N ARG A 49 -0.38 1.13 11.69
CA ARG A 49 0.59 1.61 10.70
C ARG A 49 1.34 2.79 11.30
N ALA A 50 2.64 2.86 11.08
CA ALA A 50 3.49 3.95 11.55
C ALA A 50 4.12 4.69 10.36
N TRP A 51 4.46 5.96 10.60
CA TRP A 51 5.19 6.84 9.69
C TRP A 51 6.31 7.53 10.46
N GLN A 52 7.46 7.58 9.84
CA GLN A 52 8.67 8.24 10.32
C GLN A 52 9.21 9.22 9.28
N THR A 53 10.42 9.72 9.49
CA THR A 53 11.06 10.65 8.54
C THR A 53 11.28 10.03 7.16
N ASP A 54 11.50 8.72 7.09
CA ASP A 54 11.71 7.99 5.83
C ASP A 54 10.43 7.94 4.97
N GLU A 55 9.24 8.05 5.60
CA GLU A 55 7.96 8.15 4.92
C GLU A 55 7.47 9.60 4.74
N GLY A 56 8.34 10.60 4.98
CA GLY A 56 8.06 12.01 4.70
C GLY A 56 7.58 12.86 5.88
N LEU A 57 7.57 12.30 7.10
CA LEU A 57 7.28 13.08 8.30
C LEU A 57 8.45 14.06 8.57
N PRO A 58 8.23 15.37 8.89
CA PRO A 58 9.31 16.31 9.09
C PRO A 58 10.29 15.94 10.22
N HIS A 59 9.80 15.27 11.24
CA HIS A 59 10.59 14.75 12.37
C HIS A 59 9.82 13.71 13.16
N ASN A 60 10.49 12.68 13.67
CA ASN A 60 9.86 11.60 14.44
C ASN A 60 9.19 12.05 15.74
N LEU A 61 9.67 13.12 16.39
CA LEU A 61 9.03 13.65 17.59
C LEU A 61 7.74 14.40 17.23
N VAL A 62 6.62 13.69 17.28
CA VAL A 62 5.27 14.24 17.10
C VAL A 62 4.77 14.78 18.44
N ARG A 63 4.23 16.00 18.44
CA ARG A 63 3.76 16.70 19.65
C ARG A 63 2.27 17.00 19.66
N ALA A 64 1.68 17.23 18.50
CA ALA A 64 0.27 17.57 18.36
C ALA A 64 -0.32 16.97 17.08
N ILE A 65 -1.58 16.58 17.13
CA ILE A 65 -2.33 16.04 16.02
C ILE A 65 -3.72 16.66 16.06
N THR A 66 -4.23 17.07 14.90
CA THR A 66 -5.63 17.51 14.72
C THR A 66 -6.10 17.26 13.30
N GLN A 67 -7.41 17.36 13.06
CA GLN A 67 -8.01 17.22 11.72
C GLN A 67 -8.85 18.44 11.42
N THR A 68 -8.63 19.07 10.26
CA THR A 68 -9.43 20.20 9.78
C THR A 68 -10.75 19.75 9.13
N SER A 69 -11.65 20.69 8.91
CA SER A 69 -12.99 20.41 8.36
C SER A 69 -12.97 19.85 6.93
N ASP A 70 -11.95 20.12 6.17
CA ASP A 70 -11.71 19.54 4.84
C ASP A 70 -11.28 18.07 4.88
N GLY A 71 -10.84 17.55 6.04
CA GLY A 71 -10.47 16.16 6.28
C GLY A 71 -8.96 15.91 6.37
N TYR A 72 -8.11 16.88 6.07
CA TYR A 72 -6.67 16.74 6.26
C TYR A 72 -6.28 16.53 7.73
N LEU A 73 -5.36 15.59 7.95
CA LEU A 73 -4.71 15.45 9.26
C LEU A 73 -3.51 16.40 9.32
N TRP A 74 -3.43 17.15 10.41
CA TRP A 74 -2.31 18.05 10.68
C TRP A 74 -1.47 17.52 11.84
N VAL A 75 -0.17 17.46 11.63
CA VAL A 75 0.79 16.86 12.56
C VAL A 75 1.85 17.90 12.91
N GLY A 76 1.91 18.28 14.16
CA GLY A 76 2.94 19.16 14.69
C GLY A 76 4.15 18.37 15.17
N THR A 77 5.32 18.64 14.61
CA THR A 77 6.59 18.00 14.97
C THR A 77 7.62 18.99 15.49
N ARG A 78 8.75 18.47 15.95
CA ARG A 78 9.87 19.31 16.40
C ARG A 78 10.51 20.13 15.27
N LEU A 79 10.45 19.67 14.02
CA LEU A 79 11.10 20.32 12.87
C LEU A 79 10.11 20.76 11.78
N GLY A 80 8.85 20.96 12.11
CA GLY A 80 7.86 21.48 11.19
C GLY A 80 6.44 21.03 11.47
N LEU A 81 5.53 21.62 10.71
CA LEU A 81 4.13 21.25 10.60
C LEU A 81 3.95 20.39 9.34
N ALA A 82 3.23 19.32 9.45
CA ALA A 82 2.87 18.50 8.29
C ALA A 82 1.36 18.46 8.09
N ARG A 83 0.91 18.55 6.85
CA ARG A 83 -0.45 18.23 6.40
C ARG A 83 -0.42 16.86 5.73
N PHE A 84 -1.30 15.96 6.10
CA PHE A 84 -1.32 14.57 5.65
C PHE A 84 -2.66 14.23 5.00
N ASP A 85 -2.62 13.66 3.81
CA ASP A 85 -3.79 13.23 3.02
C ASP A 85 -4.14 11.74 3.19
N GLY A 86 -3.39 11.02 4.04
CA GLY A 86 -3.47 9.57 4.23
C GLY A 86 -2.34 8.81 3.54
N ILE A 87 -1.67 9.41 2.54
CA ILE A 87 -0.56 8.81 1.78
C ILE A 87 0.69 9.70 1.81
N HIS A 88 0.54 11.02 1.57
CA HIS A 88 1.65 11.95 1.43
C HIS A 88 1.62 13.05 2.48
N PHE A 89 2.81 13.48 2.90
CA PHE A 89 2.98 14.63 3.76
C PHE A 89 3.34 15.87 2.95
N THR A 90 2.63 16.97 3.19
CA THR A 90 3.04 18.31 2.78
C THR A 90 3.62 19.03 3.99
N CYS A 91 4.90 19.38 3.93
CA CYS A 91 5.64 19.93 5.08
C CYS A 91 5.75 21.44 5.02
N PHE A 92 5.56 22.09 6.19
CA PHE A 92 5.67 23.52 6.41
C PHE A 92 6.69 23.79 7.51
N ASP A 93 7.67 24.64 7.23
CA ASP A 93 8.71 25.05 8.16
C ASP A 93 8.96 26.57 8.07
N ASP A 94 9.90 27.08 8.83
CA ASP A 94 10.27 28.50 8.86
C ASP A 94 10.94 28.98 7.55
N LYS A 95 11.40 28.07 6.69
CA LYS A 95 12.03 28.39 5.40
C LYS A 95 11.00 28.57 4.29
N ASN A 96 10.03 27.65 4.21
CA ASN A 96 8.98 27.71 3.19
C ASN A 96 7.72 28.44 3.65
N THR A 97 7.55 28.66 4.97
CA THR A 97 6.43 29.35 5.60
C THR A 97 6.92 30.32 6.66
N PRO A 98 7.39 31.51 6.27
CA PRO A 98 8.04 32.45 7.20
C PRO A 98 7.18 32.90 8.37
N ALA A 99 5.85 32.75 8.31
CA ALA A 99 4.94 33.04 9.42
C ALA A 99 5.13 32.09 10.61
N LEU A 100 5.66 30.89 10.42
CA LEU A 100 5.93 29.93 11.51
C LEU A 100 7.04 30.41 12.45
N ARG A 101 7.97 31.25 12.01
CA ARG A 101 9.08 31.83 12.78
C ARG A 101 9.91 30.85 13.62
N ASN A 102 9.39 29.69 13.92
CA ASN A 102 10.05 28.56 14.57
C ASN A 102 9.37 27.27 14.13
N HIS A 103 10.15 26.32 13.66
CA HIS A 103 9.68 25.03 13.17
C HIS A 103 9.19 24.07 14.26
N ASN A 104 9.47 24.34 15.55
CA ASN A 104 9.07 23.46 16.66
C ASN A 104 7.59 23.66 17.02
N VAL A 105 6.71 22.92 16.35
CA VAL A 105 5.25 22.96 16.59
C VAL A 105 4.89 22.15 17.83
N SER A 106 4.29 22.81 18.81
CA SER A 106 3.98 22.24 20.13
C SER A 106 2.49 21.96 20.36
N ALA A 107 1.61 22.71 19.71
CA ALA A 107 0.16 22.58 19.87
C ALA A 107 -0.58 22.89 18.57
N LEU A 108 -1.70 22.21 18.34
CA LEU A 108 -2.60 22.43 17.22
C LEU A 108 -4.05 22.45 17.72
N ALA A 109 -4.87 23.33 17.16
CA ALA A 109 -6.29 23.37 17.46
C ALA A 109 -7.07 23.94 16.28
N VAL A 110 -8.27 23.41 16.03
CA VAL A 110 -9.19 23.86 14.98
C VAL A 110 -10.32 24.64 15.63
N SER A 111 -10.56 25.86 15.17
CA SER A 111 -11.67 26.71 15.61
C SER A 111 -13.01 26.29 15.00
N LEU A 112 -14.09 26.79 15.57
CA LEU A 112 -15.45 26.53 15.06
C LEU A 112 -15.67 26.99 13.60
N ASP A 113 -14.93 28.01 13.16
CA ASP A 113 -14.94 28.49 11.78
C ASP A 113 -14.08 27.65 10.81
N GLY A 114 -13.50 26.52 11.29
CA GLY A 114 -12.65 25.62 10.53
C GLY A 114 -11.20 26.08 10.37
N SER A 115 -10.81 27.25 10.89
CA SER A 115 -9.43 27.74 10.84
C SER A 115 -8.51 26.97 11.78
N LEU A 116 -7.23 26.86 11.41
CA LEU A 116 -6.22 26.13 12.18
C LEU A 116 -5.32 27.10 12.97
N TRP A 117 -5.25 26.87 14.27
CA TRP A 117 -4.30 27.52 15.16
C TRP A 117 -3.10 26.63 15.43
N ILE A 118 -1.90 27.21 15.32
CA ILE A 118 -0.63 26.50 15.39
C ILE A 118 0.22 27.19 16.48
N GLY A 119 0.46 26.49 17.55
CA GLY A 119 1.36 26.93 18.62
C GLY A 119 2.78 26.43 18.38
N THR A 120 3.76 27.32 18.51
CA THR A 120 5.17 26.94 18.37
C THR A 120 5.93 27.19 19.69
N TYR A 121 6.99 26.40 19.91
CA TYR A 121 7.84 26.57 21.10
C TYR A 121 8.95 27.59 20.81
N GLY A 122 8.66 28.87 21.10
CA GLY A 122 9.57 29.98 20.89
C GLY A 122 9.21 30.92 19.74
N GLY A 123 8.42 30.49 18.76
CA GLY A 123 7.98 31.32 17.61
C GLY A 123 6.66 32.05 17.82
N GLY A 124 5.89 31.76 18.87
CA GLY A 124 4.57 32.33 19.10
C GLY A 124 3.44 31.54 18.50
N LEU A 125 2.31 32.18 18.24
CA LEU A 125 1.06 31.64 17.75
C LEU A 125 0.87 31.97 16.27
N VAL A 126 0.46 31.01 15.48
CA VAL A 126 0.15 31.18 14.04
C VAL A 126 -1.29 30.77 13.78
N HIS A 127 -1.99 31.52 12.94
CA HIS A 127 -3.34 31.28 12.51
C HIS A 127 -3.36 31.06 11.01
N LEU A 128 -3.83 29.90 10.60
CA LEU A 128 -4.07 29.55 9.19
C LEU A 128 -5.57 29.61 8.90
N LYS A 129 -5.96 30.59 8.08
CA LYS A 129 -7.32 30.78 7.62
C LYS A 129 -7.34 31.08 6.13
N ASP A 130 -8.19 30.41 5.38
CA ASP A 130 -8.33 30.56 3.92
C ASP A 130 -6.97 30.52 3.18
N GLY A 131 -6.02 29.71 3.65
CA GLY A 131 -4.67 29.58 3.08
C GLY A 131 -3.67 30.63 3.48
N VAL A 132 -4.07 31.59 4.30
CA VAL A 132 -3.20 32.69 4.76
C VAL A 132 -2.70 32.41 6.17
N PHE A 133 -1.38 32.43 6.35
CA PHE A 133 -0.73 32.32 7.65
C PHE A 133 -0.54 33.70 8.28
N SER A 134 -1.13 33.93 9.44
CA SER A 134 -0.97 35.13 10.25
C SER A 134 -0.26 34.81 11.56
N HIS A 135 0.67 35.64 11.99
CA HIS A 135 1.53 35.40 13.14
C HIS A 135 1.26 36.36 14.32
N PHE A 136 1.27 35.83 15.55
CA PHE A 136 1.13 36.58 16.80
C PHE A 136 2.22 36.18 17.79
N ALA A 137 2.78 37.18 18.47
CA ALA A 137 3.86 37.00 19.42
C ALA A 137 3.67 37.89 20.68
N ALA A 138 4.61 37.85 21.58
CA ALA A 138 4.59 38.71 22.77
C ALA A 138 4.49 40.21 22.42
N THR A 139 5.01 40.62 21.26
CA THR A 139 4.85 41.99 20.73
C THR A 139 3.41 42.36 20.36
N ASN A 140 2.56 41.37 20.18
CA ASN A 140 1.12 41.55 19.91
C ASN A 140 0.26 41.37 21.17
N GLY A 141 0.87 41.24 22.37
CA GLY A 141 0.17 41.06 23.65
C GLY A 141 0.05 39.60 24.14
N LEU A 142 0.61 38.63 23.45
CA LEU A 142 0.70 37.25 23.93
C LEU A 142 1.65 37.20 25.16
N VAL A 143 1.26 36.46 26.22
CA VAL A 143 2.05 36.45 27.50
C VAL A 143 3.41 35.78 27.34
N GLY A 144 3.60 34.93 26.35
CA GLY A 144 4.87 34.27 26.07
C GLY A 144 4.88 33.60 24.71
N ASN A 145 6.06 33.43 24.10
CA ASN A 145 6.21 32.81 22.76
C ASN A 145 6.41 31.31 22.82
N GLU A 146 6.57 30.71 24.00
CA GLU A 146 6.72 29.26 24.19
C GLU A 146 5.36 28.66 24.51
N LEU A 147 4.65 28.21 23.48
CA LEU A 147 3.29 27.67 23.61
C LEU A 147 3.33 26.21 24.00
N SER A 148 2.41 25.80 24.85
CA SER A 148 2.24 24.40 25.30
C SER A 148 0.92 23.78 24.87
N CYS A 149 -0.17 24.56 24.87
CA CYS A 149 -1.50 24.09 24.54
C CYS A 149 -2.38 25.19 23.97
N LEU A 150 -3.41 24.79 23.24
CA LEU A 150 -4.42 25.65 22.63
C LEU A 150 -5.80 25.07 22.94
N CYS A 151 -6.77 25.92 23.30
CA CYS A 151 -8.15 25.53 23.53
C CYS A 151 -9.09 26.56 22.88
N PRO A 152 -9.66 26.28 21.70
CA PRO A 152 -10.73 27.09 21.14
C PRO A 152 -11.96 27.04 22.03
N SER A 153 -12.55 28.19 22.30
CA SER A 153 -13.74 28.34 23.12
C SER A 153 -15.00 28.32 22.26
N ARG A 154 -16.13 27.92 22.87
CA ARG A 154 -17.44 27.91 22.20
C ARG A 154 -17.93 29.28 21.77
N ASP A 155 -17.41 30.34 22.39
CA ASP A 155 -17.72 31.73 22.04
C ASP A 155 -16.87 32.28 20.87
N GLY A 156 -16.05 31.41 20.22
CA GLY A 156 -15.17 31.76 19.12
C GLY A 156 -13.83 32.38 19.56
N SER A 157 -13.57 32.50 20.88
CA SER A 157 -12.26 32.95 21.40
C SER A 157 -11.28 31.78 21.48
N LEU A 158 -10.00 32.08 21.76
CA LEU A 158 -8.94 31.11 21.90
C LEU A 158 -8.18 31.31 23.23
N TRP A 159 -8.04 30.21 23.96
CA TRP A 159 -7.16 30.16 25.13
C TRP A 159 -5.80 29.56 24.75
N VAL A 160 -4.73 30.25 25.11
CA VAL A 160 -3.36 29.92 24.74
C VAL A 160 -2.54 29.71 25.99
N GLY A 161 -2.16 28.47 26.27
CA GLY A 161 -1.25 28.15 27.38
C GLY A 161 0.19 28.33 26.96
N THR A 162 0.98 28.98 27.81
CA THR A 162 2.42 29.23 27.61
C THR A 162 3.23 28.83 28.84
N THR A 163 4.56 28.89 28.74
CA THR A 163 5.46 28.71 29.89
C THR A 163 5.48 29.95 30.83
N LYS A 164 4.84 31.07 30.44
CA LYS A 164 4.83 32.36 31.19
C LYS A 164 3.44 32.75 31.68
N GLY A 165 2.40 31.98 31.40
CA GLY A 165 1.03 32.23 31.78
C GLY A 165 0.03 31.74 30.75
N LEU A 166 -1.21 32.15 30.92
CA LEU A 166 -2.35 31.89 30.05
C LEU A 166 -2.75 33.17 29.32
N SER A 167 -2.96 33.12 28.01
CA SER A 167 -3.53 34.23 27.23
C SER A 167 -4.90 33.88 26.70
N HIS A 168 -5.83 34.82 26.77
CA HIS A 168 -7.16 34.75 26.15
C HIS A 168 -7.23 35.68 24.96
N TYR A 169 -7.36 35.13 23.75
CA TYR A 169 -7.49 35.89 22.50
C TYR A 169 -8.94 36.01 22.10
N LYS A 170 -9.44 37.22 22.03
CA LYS A 170 -10.80 37.54 21.61
C LYS A 170 -10.83 38.85 20.85
N ASN A 171 -11.50 38.86 19.67
CA ASN A 171 -11.68 40.07 18.84
C ASN A 171 -10.36 40.85 18.57
N GLY A 172 -9.26 40.11 18.32
CA GLY A 172 -7.95 40.75 18.02
C GLY A 172 -7.12 41.15 19.22
N VAL A 173 -7.62 40.96 20.46
CA VAL A 173 -6.92 41.39 21.71
C VAL A 173 -6.55 40.19 22.58
N PHE A 174 -5.36 40.22 23.16
CA PHE A 174 -4.91 39.26 24.16
C PHE A 174 -5.07 39.79 25.58
N ASN A 175 -5.77 39.05 26.42
CA ASN A 175 -5.81 39.27 27.87
C ASN A 175 -4.99 38.17 28.56
N SER A 176 -4.13 38.50 29.48
CA SER A 176 -3.19 37.56 30.09
C SER A 176 -3.46 37.31 31.56
N TYR A 177 -3.31 36.07 31.97
CA TYR A 177 -3.43 35.55 33.32
C TYR A 177 -2.09 34.91 33.73
N THR A 178 -1.54 35.40 34.82
CA THR A 178 -0.31 34.90 35.46
C THR A 178 -0.57 34.63 36.94
N THR A 179 0.46 34.33 37.71
CA THR A 179 0.34 34.26 39.18
C THR A 179 -0.13 35.60 39.79
N ASN A 180 0.12 36.72 39.11
CA ASN A 180 -0.39 38.03 39.56
C ASN A 180 -1.90 38.19 39.39
N GLN A 181 -2.51 37.46 38.48
CA GLN A 181 -3.98 37.38 38.26
C GLN A 181 -4.59 36.14 38.92
N GLY A 182 -3.85 35.43 39.77
CA GLY A 182 -4.36 34.36 40.59
C GLY A 182 -4.07 32.95 40.14
N LEU A 183 -3.34 32.72 39.00
CA LEU A 183 -2.91 31.37 38.66
C LEU A 183 -1.97 30.79 39.74
N VAL A 184 -2.11 29.50 40.04
CA VAL A 184 -1.24 28.85 41.02
C VAL A 184 0.20 28.73 40.53
N PHE A 185 0.41 28.67 39.21
CA PHE A 185 1.73 28.60 38.58
C PHE A 185 1.68 29.09 37.13
N ASN A 186 2.76 29.70 36.65
CA ASN A 186 2.79 30.29 35.31
C ASN A 186 2.96 29.27 34.16
N ILE A 187 3.54 28.11 34.42
CA ILE A 187 3.70 27.11 33.36
C ILE A 187 2.38 26.36 33.17
N VAL A 188 1.63 26.78 32.15
CA VAL A 188 0.38 26.15 31.75
C VAL A 188 0.70 24.94 30.87
N ARG A 189 0.08 23.80 31.13
CA ARG A 189 0.32 22.55 30.41
C ARG A 189 -0.86 22.08 29.58
N ALA A 190 -2.08 22.28 30.06
CA ALA A 190 -3.31 21.97 29.34
C ALA A 190 -4.41 22.95 29.73
N VAL A 191 -5.33 23.20 28.81
CA VAL A 191 -6.52 24.03 29.00
C VAL A 191 -7.71 23.35 28.37
N CYS A 192 -8.86 23.37 29.02
CA CYS A 192 -10.14 22.97 28.43
C CYS A 192 -11.31 23.80 28.98
N GLU A 193 -12.37 23.94 28.20
CA GLU A 193 -13.62 24.59 28.57
C GLU A 193 -14.68 23.52 28.89
N ASP A 194 -15.37 23.63 30.03
CA ASP A 194 -16.46 22.72 30.40
C ASP A 194 -17.83 23.19 29.85
N GLY A 195 -18.87 22.38 30.09
CA GLY A 195 -20.23 22.65 29.64
C GLY A 195 -20.85 23.94 30.22
N ASP A 196 -20.35 24.41 31.37
CA ASP A 196 -20.76 25.61 32.06
C ASP A 196 -19.87 26.83 31.74
N SER A 197 -19.04 26.72 30.71
CA SER A 197 -18.07 27.74 30.26
C SER A 197 -16.99 28.08 31.31
N ASN A 198 -16.72 27.17 32.28
CA ASN A 198 -15.56 27.33 33.11
C ASN A 198 -14.30 26.92 32.32
N ILE A 199 -13.21 27.66 32.49
CA ILE A 199 -11.94 27.32 31.88
C ILE A 199 -11.04 26.64 32.91
N TRP A 200 -10.73 25.39 32.62
CA TRP A 200 -9.86 24.57 33.44
C TRP A 200 -8.42 24.67 32.95
N VAL A 201 -7.50 24.98 33.82
CA VAL A 201 -6.09 25.25 33.48
C VAL A 201 -5.19 24.36 34.31
N ALA A 202 -4.54 23.41 33.68
CA ALA A 202 -3.55 22.54 34.30
C ALA A 202 -2.18 23.21 34.34
N THR A 203 -1.57 23.17 35.52
CA THR A 203 -0.21 23.74 35.71
C THR A 203 0.71 22.71 36.39
N GLY A 204 1.96 23.09 36.58
CA GLY A 204 2.93 22.25 37.30
C GLY A 204 2.64 22.11 38.80
N GLU A 205 1.89 23.06 39.40
CA GLU A 205 1.68 23.18 40.86
C GLU A 205 0.19 23.12 41.25
N GLY A 206 -0.72 22.78 40.34
CA GLY A 206 -2.14 22.65 40.62
C GLY A 206 -3.01 22.80 39.38
N LEU A 207 -4.32 22.70 39.63
CA LEU A 207 -5.39 22.94 38.67
C LEU A 207 -6.09 24.25 39.01
N ASN A 208 -6.38 25.09 38.03
CA ASN A 208 -7.13 26.32 38.21
C ASN A 208 -8.46 26.22 37.46
N ARG A 209 -9.52 26.76 38.04
CA ARG A 209 -10.82 26.96 37.41
C ARG A 209 -11.09 28.47 37.27
N LEU A 210 -11.21 28.97 36.04
CA LEU A 210 -11.58 30.33 35.76
C LEU A 210 -13.07 30.40 35.47
N LYS A 211 -13.78 31.23 36.17
CA LYS A 211 -15.21 31.52 35.93
C LYS A 211 -15.45 33.00 36.09
N ASP A 212 -16.05 33.66 35.12
CA ASP A 212 -16.42 35.07 35.14
C ASP A 212 -15.26 35.99 35.59
N GLY A 213 -14.02 35.67 35.22
CA GLY A 213 -12.81 36.40 35.58
C GLY A 213 -12.24 36.05 36.95
N VAL A 214 -12.87 35.20 37.74
CA VAL A 214 -12.39 34.74 39.05
C VAL A 214 -11.59 33.45 38.89
N VAL A 215 -10.43 33.35 39.49
CA VAL A 215 -9.55 32.18 39.51
C VAL A 215 -9.70 31.43 40.83
N GLU A 216 -10.17 30.20 40.76
CA GLU A 216 -10.18 29.28 41.89
C GLU A 216 -9.01 28.30 41.73
N ASN A 217 -8.25 28.09 42.81
CA ASN A 217 -7.08 27.23 42.83
C ASN A 217 -7.37 25.89 43.51
N LEU A 218 -7.14 24.79 42.79
CA LEU A 218 -7.29 23.45 43.30
C LEU A 218 -5.90 22.80 43.41
N THR A 219 -5.53 22.45 44.63
CA THR A 219 -4.24 21.85 45.00
C THR A 219 -4.43 20.64 45.89
N ILE A 220 -3.34 20.07 46.38
CA ILE A 220 -3.44 18.97 47.39
C ILE A 220 -4.25 19.43 48.60
N ALA A 221 -4.15 20.69 49.03
CA ALA A 221 -4.93 21.25 50.14
C ALA A 221 -6.44 21.30 49.83
N SER A 222 -6.85 21.31 48.56
CA SER A 222 -8.25 21.28 48.11
C SER A 222 -8.73 19.89 47.70
N GLY A 223 -7.92 18.84 47.94
CA GLY A 223 -8.31 17.44 47.67
C GLY A 223 -7.77 16.85 46.34
N LEU A 224 -6.90 17.52 45.60
CA LEU A 224 -6.16 16.89 44.51
C LEU A 224 -5.18 15.85 45.11
N PRO A 225 -5.06 14.65 44.51
CA PRO A 225 -4.06 13.68 44.94
C PRO A 225 -2.61 14.17 44.76
N TYR A 226 -2.38 15.00 43.72
CA TYR A 226 -1.07 15.56 43.33
C TYR A 226 -1.23 16.91 42.65
N ASN A 227 -0.30 17.82 42.83
CA ASN A 227 -0.35 19.13 42.19
C ASN A 227 0.03 19.12 40.70
N SER A 228 0.94 18.21 40.28
CA SER A 228 1.43 18.20 38.90
C SER A 228 0.42 17.60 37.93
N VAL A 229 -0.36 18.46 37.29
CA VAL A 229 -1.36 18.08 36.26
C VAL A 229 -0.77 18.35 34.87
N ARG A 230 -0.89 17.38 33.95
CA ARG A 230 -0.31 17.46 32.60
C ARG A 230 -1.31 17.46 31.46
N ALA A 231 -2.39 16.72 31.59
CA ALA A 231 -3.40 16.56 30.56
C ALA A 231 -4.79 16.76 31.14
N LEU A 232 -5.66 17.39 30.36
CA LEU A 232 -7.07 17.59 30.66
C LEU A 232 -7.89 17.15 29.44
N HIS A 233 -9.05 16.53 29.73
CA HIS A 233 -10.06 16.25 28.73
C HIS A 233 -11.45 16.29 29.37
N LEU A 234 -12.39 16.95 28.69
CA LEU A 234 -13.79 16.95 29.06
C LEU A 234 -14.51 15.89 28.24
N ASP A 235 -15.19 14.94 28.89
CA ASP A 235 -15.97 13.93 28.18
C ASP A 235 -17.37 14.44 27.77
N LYS A 236 -18.06 13.65 26.96
CA LYS A 236 -19.43 13.96 26.48
C LYS A 236 -20.46 14.07 27.60
N ALA A 237 -20.18 13.51 28.78
CA ALA A 237 -20.99 13.62 29.97
C ALA A 237 -20.64 14.84 30.83
N ASN A 238 -19.79 15.76 30.35
CA ASN A 238 -19.30 16.94 31.05
C ASN A 238 -18.46 16.63 32.31
N ARG A 239 -17.82 15.45 32.38
CA ARG A 239 -16.89 15.11 33.44
C ARG A 239 -15.47 15.50 33.00
N LEU A 240 -14.70 16.09 33.92
CA LEU A 240 -13.32 16.49 33.65
C LEU A 240 -12.36 15.35 33.99
N TRP A 241 -11.68 14.83 32.98
CA TRP A 241 -10.61 13.84 33.13
C TRP A 241 -9.26 14.55 33.24
N ILE A 242 -8.49 14.17 34.24
CA ILE A 242 -7.23 14.80 34.64
C ILE A 242 -6.15 13.73 34.62
N GLY A 243 -5.14 13.93 33.79
CA GLY A 243 -3.97 13.06 33.70
C GLY A 243 -2.89 13.47 34.71
N TRP A 244 -2.41 12.51 35.50
CA TRP A 244 -1.34 12.71 36.48
C TRP A 244 -0.27 11.59 36.42
N ASN A 245 0.62 11.51 37.40
CA ASN A 245 1.82 10.67 37.36
C ASN A 245 1.58 9.15 37.39
N SER A 246 0.40 8.68 37.77
CA SER A 246 0.17 7.25 38.02
C SER A 246 -1.25 6.81 37.67
N GLY A 247 -1.98 7.60 36.86
CA GLY A 247 -3.36 7.25 36.50
C GLY A 247 -4.19 8.43 36.04
N LEU A 248 -5.51 8.25 36.13
CA LEU A 248 -6.51 9.25 35.79
C LEU A 248 -7.25 9.69 37.04
N LEU A 249 -7.64 10.94 37.07
CA LEU A 249 -8.55 11.52 38.05
C LEU A 249 -9.77 12.03 37.29
N CYS A 250 -10.95 11.61 37.68
CA CYS A 250 -12.19 12.14 37.16
C CYS A 250 -12.79 13.11 38.17
N TYR A 251 -13.05 14.35 37.74
CA TYR A 251 -13.81 15.33 38.52
C TYR A 251 -15.23 15.38 38.00
N ASP A 252 -16.17 15.03 38.90
CA ASP A 252 -17.59 14.94 38.57
C ASP A 252 -18.40 15.54 39.72
N HIS A 253 -19.26 16.51 39.40
CA HIS A 253 -20.17 17.16 40.39
C HIS A 253 -19.48 17.57 41.70
N GLY A 254 -18.30 18.18 41.61
CA GLY A 254 -17.53 18.69 42.77
C GLY A 254 -16.72 17.63 43.52
N LYS A 255 -16.65 16.39 43.02
CA LYS A 255 -15.89 15.30 43.64
C LYS A 255 -14.82 14.73 42.72
N PHE A 256 -13.71 14.32 43.32
CA PHE A 256 -12.61 13.66 42.65
C PHE A 256 -12.69 12.15 42.81
N PHE A 257 -12.61 11.42 41.72
CA PHE A 257 -12.59 9.95 41.65
C PHE A 257 -11.27 9.49 41.05
N PRO A 258 -10.32 8.99 41.87
CA PRO A 258 -9.03 8.55 41.36
C PRO A 258 -9.09 7.12 40.78
N TYR A 259 -8.45 6.94 39.60
CA TYR A 259 -8.24 5.64 38.97
C TYR A 259 -6.74 5.46 38.75
N SER A 260 -6.12 4.58 39.53
CA SER A 260 -4.67 4.33 39.47
C SER A 260 -4.35 3.21 38.49
N PHE A 261 -3.20 3.30 37.84
CA PHE A 261 -2.64 2.20 37.06
C PHE A 261 -2.27 1.03 38.03
N GLU A 262 -2.32 -0.21 37.52
CA GLU A 262 -1.82 -1.36 38.27
C GLU A 262 -0.32 -1.21 38.64
N LYS A 263 0.14 -1.93 39.66
CA LYS A 263 1.46 -1.76 40.31
C LYS A 263 2.65 -1.74 39.33
N ASP A 264 2.56 -2.47 38.23
CA ASP A 264 3.65 -2.57 37.24
C ASP A 264 3.77 -1.35 36.31
N LEU A 265 2.88 -0.37 36.42
CA LEU A 265 2.79 0.83 35.61
C LEU A 265 2.85 2.12 36.43
N SER A 266 3.12 1.99 37.73
CA SER A 266 3.32 3.12 38.64
C SER A 266 4.52 3.96 38.19
N GLY A 267 4.31 5.29 38.03
CA GLY A 267 5.33 6.23 37.56
C GLY A 267 5.26 6.65 36.10
N SER A 268 4.29 6.11 35.33
CA SER A 268 4.07 6.51 33.94
C SER A 268 3.20 7.78 33.87
N PHE A 269 3.81 8.90 33.48
CA PHE A 269 3.11 10.19 33.33
C PHE A 269 2.09 10.14 32.19
N VAL A 270 0.85 10.59 32.46
CA VAL A 270 -0.16 10.84 31.44
C VAL A 270 0.10 12.19 30.77
N THR A 271 0.31 12.19 29.45
CA THR A 271 0.71 13.34 28.65
C THR A 271 -0.41 13.87 27.77
N ALA A 272 -1.34 12.98 27.36
CA ALA A 272 -2.45 13.32 26.48
C ALA A 272 -3.68 12.48 26.87
N LEU A 273 -4.87 13.06 26.69
CA LEU A 273 -6.16 12.41 26.95
C LEU A 273 -7.13 12.68 25.80
N ARG A 274 -7.92 11.66 25.45
CA ARG A 274 -9.01 11.76 24.47
C ARG A 274 -10.09 10.77 24.79
N GLU A 275 -11.37 11.16 24.63
CA GLU A 275 -12.51 10.26 24.61
C GLU A 275 -12.74 9.78 23.18
N ASP A 276 -12.99 8.46 22.99
CA ASP A 276 -13.37 7.92 21.67
C ASP A 276 -14.89 8.03 21.43
N MET A 277 -15.32 7.67 20.21
CA MET A 277 -16.73 7.70 19.83
C MET A 277 -17.59 6.77 20.71
N GLN A 278 -17.00 5.73 21.32
CA GLN A 278 -17.65 4.76 22.19
C GLN A 278 -17.67 5.19 23.67
N GLY A 279 -17.04 6.31 24.02
CA GLY A 279 -16.97 6.83 25.39
C GLY A 279 -15.84 6.26 26.25
N ASN A 280 -14.87 5.57 25.66
CA ASN A 280 -13.66 5.16 26.36
C ASN A 280 -12.65 6.31 26.44
N ILE A 281 -11.89 6.37 27.53
CA ILE A 281 -10.83 7.37 27.68
C ILE A 281 -9.49 6.75 27.28
N TRP A 282 -8.85 7.34 26.30
CA TRP A 282 -7.51 7.00 25.84
C TRP A 282 -6.49 7.90 26.49
N ALA A 283 -5.47 7.30 27.07
CA ALA A 283 -4.39 7.99 27.76
C ALA A 283 -3.05 7.70 27.08
N GLY A 284 -2.44 8.72 26.51
CA GLY A 284 -1.05 8.69 26.09
C GLY A 284 -0.14 8.81 27.32
N THR A 285 0.82 7.91 27.44
CA THR A 285 1.74 7.87 28.57
C THR A 285 3.19 7.75 28.14
N TYR A 286 4.13 7.90 29.06
CA TYR A 286 5.54 7.64 28.79
C TYR A 286 5.86 6.17 28.48
N SER A 287 4.99 5.25 28.88
CA SER A 287 5.13 3.80 28.63
C SER A 287 4.14 3.25 27.58
N GLY A 288 3.59 4.11 26.73
CA GLY A 288 2.65 3.70 25.69
C GLY A 288 1.25 4.25 25.84
N VAL A 289 0.31 3.62 25.13
CA VAL A 289 -1.10 4.00 25.10
C VAL A 289 -1.92 3.08 25.98
N LYS A 290 -2.81 3.66 26.79
CA LYS A 290 -3.76 2.92 27.63
C LYS A 290 -5.18 3.35 27.29
N ARG A 291 -6.10 2.39 27.28
CA ARG A 291 -7.53 2.63 27.16
C ARG A 291 -8.22 2.35 28.51
N PHE A 292 -8.96 3.31 29.02
CA PHE A 292 -9.79 3.16 30.20
C PHE A 292 -11.23 2.90 29.78
N ARG A 293 -11.80 1.78 30.23
CA ARG A 293 -13.14 1.35 29.94
C ARG A 293 -13.73 0.60 31.15
N ASP A 294 -14.99 0.87 31.48
CA ASP A 294 -15.73 0.17 32.57
C ASP A 294 -14.94 0.10 33.89
N GLY A 295 -14.26 1.22 34.24
CA GLY A 295 -13.48 1.30 35.48
C GLY A 295 -12.11 0.61 35.45
N LYS A 296 -11.67 0.05 34.30
CA LYS A 296 -10.41 -0.70 34.17
C LYS A 296 -9.51 -0.13 33.06
N PHE A 297 -8.21 -0.29 33.26
CA PHE A 297 -7.22 0.03 32.25
C PHE A 297 -6.87 -1.19 31.41
N PHE A 298 -6.78 -0.97 30.10
CA PHE A 298 -6.32 -1.94 29.13
C PHE A 298 -5.09 -1.39 28.40
N ASN A 299 -4.03 -2.16 28.35
CA ASN A 299 -2.88 -1.81 27.53
C ASN A 299 -3.26 -2.03 26.07
N VAL A 300 -2.92 -1.06 25.21
CA VAL A 300 -2.95 -1.28 23.75
C VAL A 300 -1.68 -2.02 23.40
N PRO A 301 -1.78 -3.30 22.95
CA PRO A 301 -0.60 -4.11 22.71
C PRO A 301 0.29 -3.49 21.62
N ASN A 302 1.59 -3.43 21.88
CA ASN A 302 2.59 -3.09 20.87
C ASN A 302 2.97 -4.37 20.10
N SER A 303 2.03 -4.90 19.30
CA SER A 303 2.19 -6.20 18.64
C SER A 303 3.13 -6.19 17.44
N ASP A 304 3.45 -5.01 16.88
CA ASP A 304 4.12 -4.89 15.57
C ASP A 304 5.32 -3.93 15.60
N GLY A 305 5.99 -3.77 16.76
CA GLY A 305 7.16 -2.89 16.89
C GLY A 305 6.82 -1.40 16.73
N LEU A 306 5.59 -1.00 17.08
CA LEU A 306 5.16 0.38 16.98
C LEU A 306 5.92 1.30 17.93
N PRO A 307 6.24 2.50 17.50
CA PRO A 307 6.96 3.49 18.31
C PRO A 307 6.04 4.12 19.36
N PHE A 308 5.70 3.41 20.42
CA PHE A 308 4.81 3.93 21.48
C PHE A 308 5.54 4.49 22.72
N ASP A 309 6.84 4.67 22.66
CA ASP A 309 7.55 5.31 23.78
C ASP A 309 7.33 6.82 23.78
N LEU A 310 7.07 7.38 24.97
CA LEU A 310 6.81 8.81 25.15
C LEU A 310 5.70 9.33 24.22
N VAL A 311 4.47 8.85 24.40
CA VAL A 311 3.32 9.37 23.68
C VAL A 311 3.01 10.80 24.10
N ASN A 312 2.99 11.74 23.15
CA ASN A 312 2.73 13.15 23.39
C ASN A 312 1.33 13.60 22.95
N ALA A 313 0.75 12.92 21.96
CA ALA A 313 -0.55 13.26 21.40
C ALA A 313 -1.36 12.00 21.11
N VAL A 314 -2.65 12.06 21.37
CA VAL A 314 -3.65 11.07 20.98
C VAL A 314 -4.82 11.80 20.35
N PHE A 315 -5.33 11.27 19.24
CA PHE A 315 -6.39 11.93 18.47
C PHE A 315 -7.25 10.88 17.76
N GLU A 316 -8.57 11.01 17.79
CA GLU A 316 -9.49 10.20 16.99
C GLU A 316 -9.97 11.03 15.80
N ASP A 317 -9.81 10.50 14.58
CA ASP A 317 -10.31 11.14 13.37
C ASP A 317 -11.80 10.85 13.14
N ARG A 318 -12.38 11.46 12.11
CA ARG A 318 -13.81 11.35 11.78
C ARG A 318 -14.25 9.94 11.38
N GLU A 319 -13.32 9.10 10.95
CA GLU A 319 -13.56 7.72 10.55
C GLU A 319 -13.34 6.71 11.69
N GLY A 320 -13.03 7.21 12.90
CA GLY A 320 -12.77 6.40 14.09
C GLY A 320 -11.39 5.74 14.12
N ASN A 321 -10.43 6.21 13.30
CA ASN A 321 -9.04 5.81 13.47
C ASN A 321 -8.44 6.58 14.65
N PHE A 322 -7.65 5.88 15.42
CA PHE A 322 -6.96 6.47 16.57
C PHE A 322 -5.50 6.76 16.23
N TRP A 323 -5.12 8.03 16.26
CA TRP A 323 -3.79 8.51 15.94
C TRP A 323 -2.97 8.73 17.20
N VAL A 324 -1.73 8.27 17.16
CA VAL A 324 -0.79 8.34 18.28
C VAL A 324 0.47 9.05 17.81
N GLY A 325 0.76 10.18 18.43
CA GLY A 325 2.01 10.92 18.22
C GLY A 325 2.98 10.64 19.36
N SER A 326 4.15 10.14 19.05
CA SER A 326 5.17 9.73 20.00
C SER A 326 6.51 10.45 19.76
N ARG A 327 7.54 10.04 20.50
CA ARG A 327 8.93 10.45 20.24
C ARG A 327 9.50 9.82 18.96
N GLU A 328 8.98 8.68 18.53
CA GLU A 328 9.54 7.85 17.47
C GLU A 328 8.72 7.87 16.19
N GLY A 329 7.64 8.62 16.12
CA GLY A 329 6.82 8.78 14.91
C GLY A 329 5.35 9.02 15.16
N LEU A 330 4.61 8.96 14.06
CA LEU A 330 3.15 8.98 13.99
C LEU A 330 2.66 7.56 13.78
N ALA A 331 1.69 7.11 14.55
CA ALA A 331 1.02 5.83 14.32
C ALA A 331 -0.49 6.00 14.20
N ARG A 332 -1.11 5.17 13.36
CA ARG A 332 -2.55 5.03 13.25
C ARG A 332 -2.97 3.65 13.75
N LEU A 333 -3.99 3.62 14.57
CA LEU A 333 -4.67 2.42 15.03
C LEU A 333 -6.06 2.40 14.39
N THR A 334 -6.33 1.41 13.57
CA THR A 334 -7.64 1.20 12.93
C THR A 334 -8.31 -0.03 13.53
N PRO A 335 -9.59 0.00 13.94
CA PRO A 335 -10.28 -1.17 14.45
C PRO A 335 -10.18 -2.34 13.47
N LYS A 336 -9.76 -3.51 13.96
CA LYS A 336 -9.66 -4.71 13.14
C LYS A 336 -11.03 -5.18 12.70
N ARG A 337 -11.17 -5.41 11.42
CA ARG A 337 -12.33 -6.05 10.79
C ARG A 337 -12.15 -7.56 10.67
N LEU A 338 -10.89 -7.98 10.60
CA LEU A 338 -10.48 -9.36 10.40
C LEU A 338 -9.55 -9.81 11.52
N PHE A 339 -9.81 -10.98 12.05
CA PHE A 339 -8.99 -11.60 13.09
C PHE A 339 -8.38 -12.87 12.52
N THR A 340 -7.06 -12.98 12.51
CA THR A 340 -6.36 -14.17 12.03
C THR A 340 -5.82 -14.98 13.19
N PHE A 341 -6.20 -16.24 13.25
CA PHE A 341 -5.67 -17.23 14.20
C PHE A 341 -4.60 -18.06 13.50
N THR A 342 -3.44 -18.18 14.13
CA THR A 342 -2.27 -18.89 13.62
C THR A 342 -1.66 -19.79 14.69
N ARG A 343 -0.53 -20.41 14.41
CA ARG A 343 0.25 -21.15 15.42
C ARG A 343 0.61 -20.28 16.64
N GLN A 344 0.79 -18.97 16.46
CA GLN A 344 1.07 -18.06 17.57
C GLN A 344 -0.11 -17.97 18.57
N GLN A 345 -1.33 -18.22 18.11
CA GLN A 345 -2.52 -18.29 18.95
C GLN A 345 -2.87 -19.73 19.37
N GLY A 346 -1.97 -20.70 19.10
CA GLY A 346 -2.08 -22.08 19.59
C GLY A 346 -2.58 -23.10 18.57
N LEU A 347 -2.84 -22.73 17.32
CA LEU A 347 -3.16 -23.72 16.26
C LEU A 347 -1.94 -24.59 15.96
N THR A 348 -2.18 -25.85 15.58
CA THR A 348 -1.12 -26.80 15.23
C THR A 348 -0.42 -26.46 13.91
N HIS A 349 -1.17 -25.90 12.96
CA HIS A 349 -0.65 -25.57 11.64
C HIS A 349 -1.27 -24.27 11.09
N ASN A 350 -0.53 -23.51 10.26
CA ASN A 350 -1.05 -22.28 9.66
C ASN A 350 -1.89 -22.53 8.41
N ASN A 351 -1.69 -23.62 7.68
CA ASN A 351 -2.51 -23.94 6.51
C ASN A 351 -3.78 -24.66 6.97
N ILE A 352 -4.89 -23.90 7.00
CA ILE A 352 -6.18 -24.36 7.47
C ILE A 352 -7.02 -24.81 6.29
N MET A 353 -7.69 -25.94 6.42
CA MET A 353 -8.46 -26.55 5.34
C MET A 353 -9.98 -26.42 5.54
N SER A 354 -10.47 -26.67 6.75
CA SER A 354 -11.91 -26.59 7.07
C SER A 354 -12.14 -25.98 8.44
N VAL A 355 -13.33 -25.40 8.65
CA VAL A 355 -13.77 -24.87 9.94
C VAL A 355 -15.26 -25.11 10.14
N ARG A 356 -15.65 -25.57 11.31
CA ARG A 356 -17.06 -25.77 11.71
C ARG A 356 -17.25 -25.59 13.19
N GLU A 357 -18.35 -25.00 13.60
CA GLU A 357 -18.80 -24.93 14.99
C GLU A 357 -19.66 -26.16 15.32
N ASP A 358 -19.45 -26.76 16.49
CA ASP A 358 -20.31 -27.81 17.04
C ASP A 358 -21.46 -27.20 17.88
N HIS A 359 -22.43 -28.04 18.27
CA HIS A 359 -23.59 -27.64 19.10
C HIS A 359 -23.20 -27.11 20.50
N GLU A 360 -21.97 -27.38 20.95
CA GLU A 360 -21.42 -26.86 22.22
C GLU A 360 -20.67 -25.52 22.04
N GLY A 361 -20.66 -24.95 20.82
CA GLY A 361 -19.95 -23.71 20.49
C GLY A 361 -18.43 -23.86 20.35
N SER A 362 -17.91 -25.07 20.15
CA SER A 362 -16.49 -25.30 19.85
C SER A 362 -16.25 -25.23 18.36
N LEU A 363 -15.15 -24.58 17.96
CA LEU A 363 -14.70 -24.59 16.58
C LEU A 363 -13.79 -25.80 16.32
N TRP A 364 -14.17 -26.64 15.35
CA TRP A 364 -13.37 -27.70 14.81
C TRP A 364 -12.63 -27.24 13.55
N ILE A 365 -11.33 -27.32 13.57
CA ILE A 365 -10.45 -26.72 12.57
C ILE A 365 -9.59 -27.82 11.97
N GLY A 366 -9.84 -28.16 10.72
CA GLY A 366 -9.04 -29.11 9.96
C GLY A 366 -7.79 -28.44 9.40
N THR A 367 -6.62 -29.06 9.57
CA THR A 367 -5.35 -28.49 9.16
C THR A 367 -4.63 -29.37 8.14
N TRP A 368 -3.71 -28.79 7.38
CA TRP A 368 -2.85 -29.48 6.43
C TRP A 368 -1.55 -29.94 7.11
N GLY A 369 -1.63 -31.02 7.89
CA GLY A 369 -0.47 -31.67 8.50
C GLY A 369 -0.33 -31.52 10.02
N GLY A 370 -1.21 -30.72 10.67
CA GLY A 370 -1.24 -30.60 12.12
C GLY A 370 -2.35 -31.41 12.82
N GLY A 371 -3.20 -32.09 12.04
CA GLY A 371 -4.36 -32.80 12.55
C GLY A 371 -5.62 -31.94 12.62
N LEU A 372 -6.44 -32.19 13.63
CA LEU A 372 -7.69 -31.50 13.92
C LEU A 372 -7.56 -30.73 15.22
N ASP A 373 -7.77 -29.42 15.16
CA ASP A 373 -7.79 -28.55 16.33
C ASP A 373 -9.23 -28.28 16.79
N ARG A 374 -9.48 -28.32 18.11
CA ARG A 374 -10.72 -27.87 18.73
C ARG A 374 -10.45 -26.61 19.53
N LEU A 375 -11.03 -25.49 19.12
CA LEU A 375 -10.97 -24.22 19.84
C LEU A 375 -12.25 -24.00 20.63
N LYS A 376 -12.15 -23.95 21.96
CA LYS A 376 -13.26 -23.66 22.89
C LYS A 376 -12.77 -22.71 23.98
N ASP A 377 -13.51 -21.65 24.24
CA ASP A 377 -13.20 -20.64 25.28
C ASP A 377 -11.74 -20.10 25.19
N GLY A 378 -11.25 -19.91 23.97
CA GLY A 378 -9.87 -19.44 23.70
C GLY A 378 -8.78 -20.49 23.90
N LYS A 379 -9.13 -21.74 24.21
CA LYS A 379 -8.19 -22.86 24.43
C LYS A 379 -8.24 -23.84 23.26
N VAL A 380 -7.08 -24.17 22.71
CA VAL A 380 -6.94 -25.15 21.63
C VAL A 380 -6.67 -26.54 22.22
N THR A 381 -7.45 -27.54 21.81
CA THR A 381 -7.22 -28.96 22.06
C THR A 381 -6.87 -29.63 20.74
N VAL A 382 -5.79 -30.38 20.70
CA VAL A 382 -5.21 -30.96 19.48
C VAL A 382 -5.53 -32.44 19.37
N TYR A 383 -5.94 -32.88 18.16
CA TYR A 383 -6.10 -34.29 17.76
C TYR A 383 -5.16 -34.57 16.58
N SER A 384 -4.07 -35.27 16.83
CA SER A 384 -3.03 -35.57 15.81
C SER A 384 -2.53 -37.01 15.93
N THR A 385 -1.78 -37.46 14.96
CA THR A 385 -1.15 -38.79 15.01
C THR A 385 -0.24 -38.97 16.22
N GLN A 386 0.32 -37.88 16.76
CA GLN A 386 1.17 -37.88 17.94
C GLN A 386 0.39 -38.28 19.22
N ASN A 387 -0.92 -38.03 19.26
CA ASN A 387 -1.79 -38.36 20.39
C ASN A 387 -2.85 -39.42 20.03
N GLY A 388 -2.61 -40.17 18.96
CA GLY A 388 -3.44 -41.35 18.59
C GLY A 388 -4.60 -41.03 17.65
N PHE A 389 -4.68 -39.84 17.06
CA PHE A 389 -5.64 -39.56 16.01
C PHE A 389 -5.24 -40.23 14.69
N PRO A 390 -6.17 -40.71 13.86
CA PRO A 390 -5.81 -41.57 12.73
C PRO A 390 -5.06 -40.89 11.59
N HIS A 391 -5.13 -39.56 11.43
CA HIS A 391 -4.47 -38.85 10.33
C HIS A 391 -4.31 -37.35 10.64
N ASP A 392 -3.27 -36.69 10.05
CA ASP A 392 -2.97 -35.27 10.29
C ASP A 392 -3.41 -34.33 9.15
N LEU A 393 -3.77 -34.85 7.98
CA LEU A 393 -4.28 -34.05 6.84
C LEU A 393 -5.79 -34.08 6.85
N ILE A 394 -6.42 -33.05 7.45
CA ILE A 394 -7.87 -32.99 7.65
C ILE A 394 -8.48 -31.99 6.67
N LEU A 395 -9.39 -32.46 5.82
CA LEU A 395 -10.03 -31.63 4.80
C LEU A 395 -11.49 -31.30 5.07
N ALA A 396 -12.23 -32.18 5.72
CA ALA A 396 -13.66 -32.00 5.93
C ALA A 396 -14.06 -32.27 7.37
N THR A 397 -15.02 -31.51 7.88
CA THR A 397 -15.59 -31.71 9.21
C THR A 397 -17.11 -31.55 9.17
N LEU A 398 -17.83 -32.42 9.84
CA LEU A 398 -19.27 -32.37 10.00
C LEU A 398 -19.66 -32.91 11.38
N GLU A 399 -20.44 -32.15 12.13
CA GLU A 399 -21.18 -32.72 13.25
C GLU A 399 -22.54 -33.22 12.76
N GLY A 400 -22.81 -34.50 12.96
CA GLY A 400 -24.12 -35.11 12.68
C GLY A 400 -25.14 -34.73 13.73
N ARG A 401 -26.43 -34.87 13.43
CA ARG A 401 -27.55 -34.57 14.34
C ARG A 401 -27.51 -35.35 15.62
N ASP A 402 -26.83 -36.49 15.63
CA ASP A 402 -26.65 -37.35 16.83
C ASP A 402 -25.44 -36.95 17.70
N GLY A 403 -24.81 -35.80 17.40
CA GLY A 403 -23.60 -35.30 18.07
C GLY A 403 -22.33 -36.06 17.67
N THR A 404 -22.36 -36.88 16.63
CA THR A 404 -21.16 -37.54 16.07
C THR A 404 -20.35 -36.57 15.24
N LEU A 405 -19.09 -36.37 15.59
CA LEU A 405 -18.18 -35.62 14.70
C LEU A 405 -17.61 -36.56 13.62
N TRP A 406 -17.87 -36.20 12.38
CA TRP A 406 -17.34 -36.86 11.21
C TRP A 406 -16.19 -36.01 10.63
N VAL A 407 -15.05 -36.64 10.39
CA VAL A 407 -13.84 -35.98 9.93
C VAL A 407 -13.32 -36.65 8.67
N GLY A 408 -13.20 -35.92 7.60
CA GLY A 408 -12.65 -36.38 6.32
C GLY A 408 -11.18 -36.00 6.21
N ALA A 409 -10.35 -37.01 5.93
CA ALA A 409 -8.93 -36.83 5.72
C ALA A 409 -8.55 -37.03 4.25
N ASP A 410 -7.36 -36.56 3.85
CA ASP A 410 -6.85 -36.73 2.48
C ASP A 410 -6.05 -38.04 2.31
N PHE A 411 -5.60 -38.29 1.09
CA PHE A 411 -4.86 -39.49 0.66
C PHE A 411 -5.54 -40.81 1.11
N ASP A 412 -4.93 -41.50 2.04
CA ASP A 412 -5.42 -42.77 2.59
C ASP A 412 -6.13 -42.56 3.96
N GLY A 413 -6.25 -41.33 4.43
CA GLY A 413 -6.82 -40.99 5.75
C GLY A 413 -8.26 -41.49 5.91
N GLY A 414 -9.11 -41.30 4.90
CA GLY A 414 -10.51 -41.78 4.89
C GLY A 414 -11.42 -40.93 5.77
N LEU A 415 -12.57 -41.55 6.11
CA LEU A 415 -13.60 -40.97 6.98
C LEU A 415 -13.40 -41.44 8.42
N ILE A 416 -13.28 -40.51 9.35
CA ILE A 416 -13.11 -40.78 10.77
C ILE A 416 -14.38 -40.37 11.50
N LYS A 417 -14.94 -41.30 12.28
CA LYS A 417 -16.06 -41.07 13.20
C LYS A 417 -15.51 -40.87 14.61
N LEU A 418 -15.82 -39.74 15.23
CA LEU A 418 -15.50 -39.43 16.63
C LEU A 418 -16.80 -39.28 17.43
N LYS A 419 -17.03 -40.18 18.34
CA LYS A 419 -18.24 -40.17 19.25
C LYS A 419 -17.83 -40.61 20.63
N ASN A 420 -18.16 -39.79 21.67
CA ASN A 420 -17.86 -40.09 23.08
C ASN A 420 -16.39 -40.52 23.32
N GLY A 421 -15.44 -39.83 22.67
CA GLY A 421 -14.02 -40.12 22.75
C GLY A 421 -13.54 -41.36 21.97
N LYS A 422 -14.47 -42.15 21.37
CA LYS A 422 -14.14 -43.32 20.56
C LYS A 422 -14.00 -42.93 19.12
N GLN A 423 -12.87 -43.38 18.50
CA GLN A 423 -12.57 -43.12 17.10
C GLN A 423 -12.83 -44.40 16.27
N THR A 424 -13.43 -44.25 15.11
CA THR A 424 -13.60 -45.32 14.13
C THR A 424 -13.24 -44.77 12.76
N ARG A 425 -12.37 -45.46 12.04
CA ARG A 425 -11.88 -45.05 10.72
C ARG A 425 -12.47 -45.94 9.62
N TYR A 426 -12.95 -45.30 8.54
CA TYR A 426 -13.45 -45.98 7.34
C TYR A 426 -12.60 -45.55 6.14
N THR A 427 -12.09 -46.52 5.41
CA THR A 427 -11.31 -46.32 4.19
C THR A 427 -11.93 -47.08 3.03
N SER A 428 -11.28 -47.17 1.89
CA SER A 428 -11.73 -48.00 0.80
C SER A 428 -11.80 -49.52 1.15
N ARG A 429 -11.03 -49.95 2.17
CA ARG A 429 -11.11 -51.32 2.69
C ARG A 429 -12.39 -51.60 3.46
N GLN A 430 -13.03 -50.59 4.01
CA GLN A 430 -14.32 -50.66 4.71
C GLN A 430 -15.48 -50.22 3.82
N GLY A 431 -15.29 -50.09 2.52
CA GLY A 431 -16.32 -49.85 1.54
C GLY A 431 -16.49 -48.43 0.99
N LEU A 432 -15.69 -47.43 1.43
CA LEU A 432 -15.67 -46.12 0.80
C LEU A 432 -15.16 -46.21 -0.65
N ILE A 433 -15.73 -45.39 -1.54
CA ILE A 433 -15.28 -45.34 -2.94
C ILE A 433 -13.84 -44.86 -3.09
N ASN A 434 -13.43 -43.94 -2.21
CA ASN A 434 -12.06 -43.41 -2.15
C ASN A 434 -11.79 -42.85 -0.76
N SER A 435 -10.54 -42.89 -0.29
CA SER A 435 -10.15 -42.41 1.03
C SER A 435 -9.78 -40.90 1.08
N ALA A 436 -9.75 -40.21 -0.07
CA ALA A 436 -9.51 -38.74 -0.11
C ALA A 436 -10.85 -38.00 -0.06
N ILE A 437 -11.26 -37.58 1.13
CA ILE A 437 -12.56 -36.96 1.39
C ILE A 437 -12.49 -35.46 1.10
N ARG A 438 -13.50 -34.92 0.38
CA ARG A 438 -13.61 -33.49 0.06
C ARG A 438 -14.73 -32.78 0.80
N VAL A 439 -15.87 -33.46 0.92
CA VAL A 439 -17.06 -32.93 1.56
C VAL A 439 -17.83 -34.04 2.30
N ILE A 440 -18.44 -33.73 3.40
CA ILE A 440 -19.30 -34.62 4.19
C ILE A 440 -20.63 -33.89 4.42
N TYR A 441 -21.75 -34.55 4.21
CA TYR A 441 -23.09 -34.01 4.35
C TYR A 441 -24.05 -35.04 4.93
N GLU A 442 -24.88 -34.66 5.90
CA GLU A 442 -25.96 -35.49 6.41
C GLU A 442 -27.30 -34.97 5.88
N ASP A 443 -28.04 -35.81 5.14
CA ASP A 443 -29.33 -35.44 4.57
C ASP A 443 -30.47 -35.44 5.59
N SER A 444 -31.65 -34.99 5.19
CA SER A 444 -32.85 -34.94 6.00
C SER A 444 -33.28 -36.30 6.55
N SER A 445 -32.91 -37.39 5.86
CA SER A 445 -33.16 -38.79 6.22
C SER A 445 -32.05 -39.41 7.07
N ALA A 446 -31.09 -38.59 7.57
CA ALA A 446 -29.92 -39.03 8.32
C ALA A 446 -28.94 -39.97 7.56
N ASN A 447 -28.97 -39.98 6.25
CA ASN A 447 -27.94 -40.64 5.46
C ASN A 447 -26.68 -39.74 5.38
N LEU A 448 -25.51 -40.34 5.55
CA LEU A 448 -24.24 -39.59 5.46
C LEU A 448 -23.67 -39.69 4.05
N TRP A 449 -23.63 -38.58 3.35
CA TRP A 449 -23.05 -38.44 2.03
C TRP A 449 -21.60 -37.99 2.11
N VAL A 450 -20.72 -38.71 1.43
CA VAL A 450 -19.27 -38.48 1.47
C VAL A 450 -18.76 -38.24 0.07
N GLY A 451 -18.51 -36.99 -0.27
CA GLY A 451 -17.90 -36.61 -1.53
C GLY A 451 -16.39 -36.80 -1.50
N THR A 452 -15.88 -37.50 -2.50
CA THR A 452 -14.46 -37.83 -2.62
C THR A 452 -13.88 -37.32 -3.94
N SER A 453 -12.58 -37.48 -4.11
CA SER A 453 -11.90 -37.14 -5.37
C SER A 453 -12.21 -38.12 -6.52
N LYS A 454 -12.92 -39.26 -6.26
CA LYS A 454 -13.22 -40.30 -7.27
C LYS A 454 -14.69 -40.71 -7.32
N GLY A 455 -15.58 -40.00 -6.71
CA GLY A 455 -17.01 -40.24 -6.67
C GLY A 455 -17.63 -39.92 -5.31
N LEU A 456 -18.83 -40.45 -5.12
CA LEU A 456 -19.69 -40.20 -3.97
C LEU A 456 -19.98 -41.53 -3.26
N SER A 457 -19.90 -41.57 -1.94
CA SER A 457 -20.36 -42.64 -1.08
C SER A 457 -21.52 -42.20 -0.21
N CYS A 458 -22.53 -43.05 -0.04
CA CYS A 458 -23.61 -42.86 0.91
C CYS A 458 -23.50 -43.92 1.99
N LEU A 459 -23.40 -43.49 3.26
CA LEU A 459 -23.46 -44.41 4.42
C LEU A 459 -24.87 -44.42 4.96
N GLN A 460 -25.53 -45.55 4.88
CA GLN A 460 -26.86 -45.81 5.41
C GLN A 460 -26.84 -47.12 6.19
N ASP A 461 -27.36 -47.14 7.41
CA ASP A 461 -27.44 -48.35 8.28
C ASP A 461 -26.09 -49.08 8.41
N GLY A 462 -24.99 -48.32 8.43
CA GLY A 462 -23.64 -48.86 8.56
C GLY A 462 -23.04 -49.47 7.28
N LYS A 463 -23.69 -49.35 6.14
CA LYS A 463 -23.23 -49.84 4.83
C LYS A 463 -22.99 -48.71 3.85
N PHE A 464 -21.90 -48.80 3.09
CA PHE A 464 -21.58 -47.82 2.01
C PHE A 464 -22.20 -48.27 0.68
N THR A 465 -22.91 -47.36 0.03
CA THR A 465 -23.31 -47.42 -1.37
C THR A 465 -22.48 -46.40 -2.15
N ASN A 466 -21.87 -46.80 -3.24
CA ASN A 466 -20.92 -46.01 -4.03
C ASN A 466 -21.48 -45.62 -5.39
N TYR A 467 -21.29 -44.34 -5.76
CA TYR A 467 -21.73 -43.76 -7.02
C TYR A 467 -20.52 -43.13 -7.74
N PHE A 468 -20.28 -43.54 -8.97
CA PHE A 468 -19.19 -43.05 -9.83
C PHE A 468 -19.67 -41.92 -10.74
N ALA A 469 -18.77 -41.26 -11.44
CA ALA A 469 -19.11 -40.19 -12.38
C ALA A 469 -20.19 -40.56 -13.41
N ARG A 470 -20.18 -41.80 -13.88
CA ARG A 470 -21.20 -42.34 -14.83
C ARG A 470 -22.60 -42.33 -14.18
N ASP A 471 -22.68 -42.59 -12.88
CA ASP A 471 -23.93 -42.66 -12.14
C ASP A 471 -24.42 -41.24 -11.78
N LEU A 472 -23.49 -40.32 -11.53
CA LEU A 472 -23.77 -38.92 -11.28
C LEU A 472 -24.06 -38.09 -12.52
N HIS A 473 -23.73 -38.61 -13.71
CA HIS A 473 -23.77 -37.87 -14.99
C HIS A 473 -22.99 -36.55 -14.97
N ALA A 474 -21.94 -36.44 -14.12
CA ALA A 474 -21.13 -35.28 -13.88
C ALA A 474 -19.64 -35.62 -13.63
N GLY A 475 -18.86 -34.79 -13.00
CA GLY A 475 -17.43 -35.03 -12.69
C GLY A 475 -17.21 -36.13 -11.64
N ASN A 476 -15.99 -36.64 -11.58
CA ASN A 476 -15.59 -37.62 -10.57
C ASN A 476 -15.42 -37.03 -9.17
N SER A 477 -14.88 -35.80 -9.08
CA SER A 477 -14.63 -35.15 -7.82
C SER A 477 -15.87 -34.41 -7.37
N VAL A 478 -16.42 -34.80 -6.23
CA VAL A 478 -17.57 -34.14 -5.60
C VAL A 478 -17.03 -33.13 -4.57
N LEU A 479 -17.33 -31.84 -4.78
CA LEU A 479 -16.75 -30.71 -4.04
C LEU A 479 -17.75 -30.04 -3.11
N ALA A 480 -19.04 -30.08 -3.42
CA ALA A 480 -20.09 -29.50 -2.60
C ALA A 480 -21.33 -30.41 -2.60
N ILE A 481 -22.05 -30.47 -1.49
CA ILE A 481 -23.31 -31.18 -1.35
C ILE A 481 -24.28 -30.29 -0.58
N CYS A 482 -25.51 -30.17 -1.05
CA CYS A 482 -26.59 -29.44 -0.40
C CYS A 482 -27.93 -30.10 -0.69
N GLU A 483 -28.82 -30.18 0.30
CA GLU A 483 -30.20 -30.59 0.12
C GLU A 483 -31.08 -29.34 0.09
N ASP A 484 -31.94 -29.21 -0.93
CA ASP A 484 -32.89 -28.09 -1.00
C ASP A 484 -34.14 -28.35 -0.17
N HIS A 485 -34.95 -27.31 0.04
CA HIS A 485 -36.22 -27.41 0.81
C HIS A 485 -37.22 -28.44 0.27
N CYS A 486 -37.06 -28.86 -1.02
CA CYS A 486 -37.89 -29.93 -1.64
C CYS A 486 -37.33 -31.34 -1.41
N GLY A 487 -36.20 -31.50 -0.69
CA GLY A 487 -35.51 -32.74 -0.44
C GLY A 487 -34.69 -33.24 -1.65
N THR A 488 -34.39 -32.35 -2.61
CA THR A 488 -33.50 -32.68 -3.71
C THR A 488 -32.07 -32.51 -3.26
N LEU A 489 -31.25 -33.55 -3.40
CA LEU A 489 -29.82 -33.48 -3.10
C LEU A 489 -29.04 -32.97 -4.31
N TRP A 490 -28.28 -31.90 -4.14
CA TRP A 490 -27.46 -31.29 -5.18
C TRP A 490 -25.98 -31.59 -4.93
N PHE A 491 -25.25 -31.87 -6.01
CA PHE A 491 -23.84 -32.27 -5.95
C PHE A 491 -23.02 -31.40 -6.90
N GLY A 492 -22.21 -30.52 -6.34
CA GLY A 492 -21.24 -29.72 -7.09
C GLY A 492 -20.00 -30.55 -7.41
N THR A 493 -19.63 -30.58 -8.69
CA THR A 493 -18.50 -31.38 -9.16
C THR A 493 -17.49 -30.57 -9.97
N GLU A 494 -16.34 -31.16 -10.29
CA GLU A 494 -15.34 -30.56 -11.19
C GLU A 494 -15.83 -30.36 -12.63
N LYS A 495 -17.02 -30.92 -13.02
CA LYS A 495 -17.63 -30.83 -14.33
C LYS A 495 -19.12 -30.54 -14.25
N GLY A 496 -19.49 -29.49 -13.56
CA GLY A 496 -20.86 -29.03 -13.44
C GLY A 496 -21.59 -29.55 -12.22
N LEU A 497 -22.90 -29.48 -12.28
CA LEU A 497 -23.84 -29.75 -11.20
C LEU A 497 -24.67 -30.98 -11.50
N ALA A 498 -24.79 -31.89 -10.53
CA ALA A 498 -25.72 -33.02 -10.56
C ALA A 498 -26.74 -32.86 -9.41
N PHE A 499 -27.89 -33.51 -9.56
CA PHE A 499 -28.87 -33.61 -8.48
C PHE A 499 -29.47 -34.99 -8.40
N ARG A 500 -29.99 -35.37 -7.24
CA ARG A 500 -30.69 -36.59 -6.97
C ARG A 500 -32.09 -36.29 -6.47
N LYS A 501 -33.10 -36.76 -7.23
CA LYS A 501 -34.50 -36.60 -6.87
C LYS A 501 -35.23 -37.94 -7.02
N ASN A 502 -36.04 -38.32 -6.09
CA ASN A 502 -36.78 -39.62 -6.05
C ASN A 502 -35.86 -40.84 -6.23
N GLY A 503 -34.61 -40.76 -5.75
CA GLY A 503 -33.65 -41.86 -5.85
C GLY A 503 -32.78 -41.88 -7.10
N GLU A 504 -33.06 -41.09 -8.13
CA GLU A 504 -32.35 -41.08 -9.40
C GLU A 504 -31.42 -39.86 -9.50
N PHE A 505 -30.22 -40.04 -10.06
CA PHE A 505 -29.27 -38.97 -10.36
C PHE A 505 -29.49 -38.40 -11.76
N GLN A 506 -29.41 -37.08 -11.89
CA GLN A 506 -29.53 -36.38 -13.14
C GLN A 506 -28.49 -35.26 -13.22
N SER A 507 -28.01 -34.93 -14.41
CA SER A 507 -27.14 -33.79 -14.66
C SER A 507 -27.96 -32.50 -14.82
N PHE A 508 -27.54 -31.43 -14.19
CA PHE A 508 -28.10 -30.08 -14.38
C PHE A 508 -27.28 -29.34 -15.44
N ALA A 509 -27.53 -29.71 -16.72
CA ALA A 509 -26.78 -29.12 -17.84
C ALA A 509 -27.49 -27.86 -18.36
N ARG A 510 -27.23 -26.71 -17.80
CA ARG A 510 -27.67 -25.38 -18.28
C ARG A 510 -26.50 -24.59 -18.86
N ASP A 511 -26.80 -23.64 -19.75
CA ASP A 511 -25.81 -22.82 -20.42
C ASP A 511 -24.92 -22.08 -19.42
N GLY A 512 -23.60 -22.15 -19.61
CA GLY A 512 -22.61 -21.57 -18.78
C GLY A 512 -22.20 -22.39 -17.54
N LEU A 513 -23.06 -23.23 -16.97
CA LEU A 513 -22.80 -24.01 -15.75
C LEU A 513 -22.24 -25.42 -16.03
N ALA A 514 -22.61 -26.03 -17.14
CA ALA A 514 -22.32 -27.44 -17.48
C ALA A 514 -20.82 -27.80 -17.52
N SER A 515 -19.92 -26.80 -17.69
CA SER A 515 -18.46 -26.98 -17.75
C SER A 515 -17.72 -26.32 -16.58
N CYS A 516 -18.45 -25.70 -15.67
CA CYS A 516 -17.84 -25.02 -14.54
C CYS A 516 -17.51 -26.02 -13.42
N VAL A 517 -16.45 -25.70 -12.66
CA VAL A 517 -16.16 -26.37 -11.38
C VAL A 517 -17.07 -25.76 -10.33
N VAL A 518 -18.03 -26.53 -9.82
CA VAL A 518 -18.97 -26.07 -8.79
C VAL A 518 -18.35 -26.24 -7.42
N MET A 519 -18.10 -25.14 -6.72
CA MET A 519 -17.37 -25.12 -5.46
C MET A 519 -18.29 -24.93 -4.25
N SER A 520 -19.36 -24.17 -4.34
CA SER A 520 -20.29 -23.93 -3.25
C SER A 520 -21.74 -24.01 -3.71
N LEU A 521 -22.59 -24.49 -2.80
CA LEU A 521 -24.02 -24.62 -2.98
C LEU A 521 -24.69 -24.07 -1.72
N TYR A 522 -25.64 -23.18 -1.89
CA TYR A 522 -26.36 -22.56 -0.78
C TYR A 522 -27.81 -22.28 -1.16
N GLU A 523 -28.76 -22.71 -0.37
CA GLU A 523 -30.16 -22.30 -0.47
C GLU A 523 -30.44 -21.23 0.59
N ASP A 524 -30.94 -20.07 0.15
CA ASP A 524 -31.28 -18.98 1.04
C ASP A 524 -32.70 -19.14 1.65
N PRO A 525 -33.04 -18.34 2.70
CA PRO A 525 -34.36 -18.40 3.32
C PRO A 525 -35.54 -18.07 2.38
N ALA A 526 -35.28 -17.49 1.20
CA ALA A 526 -36.29 -17.25 0.17
C ALA A 526 -36.41 -18.42 -0.83
N HIS A 527 -35.67 -19.53 -0.59
CA HIS A 527 -35.57 -20.71 -1.44
C HIS A 527 -34.93 -20.46 -2.81
N ASP A 528 -34.13 -19.39 -2.93
CA ASP A 528 -33.24 -19.22 -4.08
C ASP A 528 -31.98 -20.08 -3.90
N PHE A 529 -31.64 -20.83 -4.94
CA PHE A 529 -30.49 -21.72 -4.87
C PHE A 529 -29.28 -21.08 -5.55
N TRP A 530 -28.24 -20.84 -4.75
CA TRP A 530 -27.03 -20.13 -5.16
C TRP A 530 -25.88 -21.11 -5.43
N ILE A 531 -25.20 -20.94 -6.56
CA ILE A 531 -24.16 -21.84 -7.05
C ILE A 531 -22.90 -21.02 -7.31
N GLY A 532 -21.89 -21.20 -6.45
CA GLY A 532 -20.58 -20.58 -6.59
C GLY A 532 -19.63 -21.48 -7.37
N THR A 533 -18.91 -20.90 -8.33
CA THR A 533 -18.05 -21.66 -9.24
C THR A 533 -16.60 -21.16 -9.23
N ASP A 534 -15.67 -22.00 -9.67
CA ASP A 534 -14.29 -21.60 -9.93
C ASP A 534 -14.14 -21.17 -11.40
N GLY A 535 -14.12 -19.87 -11.62
CA GLY A 535 -13.94 -19.23 -12.93
C GLY A 535 -15.23 -18.90 -13.69
N GLY A 536 -16.37 -19.47 -13.30
CA GLY A 536 -17.66 -19.24 -13.96
C GLY A 536 -18.50 -18.12 -13.36
N GLY A 537 -18.17 -17.61 -12.19
CA GLY A 537 -18.98 -16.62 -11.48
C GLY A 537 -20.00 -17.24 -10.52
N LEU A 538 -21.00 -16.45 -10.16
CA LEU A 538 -22.12 -16.80 -9.30
C LEU A 538 -23.38 -17.08 -10.14
N PHE A 539 -24.06 -18.16 -9.84
CA PHE A 539 -25.36 -18.46 -10.47
C PHE A 539 -26.45 -18.50 -9.40
N ARG A 540 -27.64 -18.10 -9.77
CA ARG A 540 -28.86 -18.15 -8.97
C ARG A 540 -29.93 -18.91 -9.71
N LEU A 541 -30.47 -19.93 -9.10
CA LEU A 541 -31.64 -20.65 -9.60
C LEU A 541 -32.85 -20.23 -8.77
N ARG A 542 -33.79 -19.53 -9.40
CA ARG A 542 -35.03 -19.03 -8.81
C ARG A 542 -36.23 -19.49 -9.67
N ASN A 543 -37.14 -20.27 -9.12
CA ASN A 543 -38.34 -20.74 -9.80
C ASN A 543 -38.05 -21.44 -11.15
N GLY A 544 -36.90 -22.13 -11.27
CA GLY A 544 -36.45 -22.82 -12.49
C GLY A 544 -35.73 -21.92 -13.49
N GLU A 545 -35.62 -20.62 -13.27
CA GLU A 545 -34.81 -19.68 -14.06
C GLU A 545 -33.42 -19.54 -13.48
N LEU A 546 -32.42 -19.47 -14.35
CA LEU A 546 -31.00 -19.36 -13.97
C LEU A 546 -30.46 -17.97 -14.32
N SER A 547 -30.17 -17.15 -13.31
CA SER A 547 -29.40 -15.90 -13.45
C SER A 547 -27.92 -16.17 -13.32
N HIS A 548 -27.08 -15.37 -13.98
CA HIS A 548 -25.62 -15.53 -14.00
C HIS A 548 -24.91 -14.19 -13.80
N TYR A 549 -24.06 -14.09 -12.78
CA TYR A 549 -23.34 -12.89 -12.39
C TYR A 549 -21.83 -13.11 -12.51
N THR A 550 -21.13 -12.10 -13.04
CA THR A 550 -19.68 -12.15 -13.29
C THR A 550 -19.00 -10.84 -12.89
N THR A 551 -17.69 -10.76 -13.10
CA THR A 551 -16.94 -9.50 -12.93
C THR A 551 -17.42 -8.39 -13.88
N LYS A 552 -18.10 -8.70 -14.96
CA LYS A 552 -18.73 -7.70 -15.86
C LYS A 552 -19.94 -7.03 -15.21
N ASP A 553 -20.56 -7.73 -14.29
CA ASP A 553 -21.72 -7.28 -13.55
C ASP A 553 -21.33 -6.62 -12.19
N GLY A 554 -20.02 -6.47 -11.93
CA GLY A 554 -19.47 -5.82 -10.74
C GLY A 554 -19.02 -6.76 -9.63
N LEU A 555 -19.04 -8.10 -9.84
CA LEU A 555 -18.46 -9.01 -8.86
C LEU A 555 -16.93 -8.85 -8.82
N PHE A 556 -16.35 -8.95 -7.63
CA PHE A 556 -14.89 -8.85 -7.43
C PHE A 556 -14.12 -9.97 -8.16
N SER A 557 -14.68 -11.18 -8.18
CA SER A 557 -14.04 -12.36 -8.79
C SER A 557 -15.06 -13.29 -9.39
N ASN A 558 -14.68 -14.02 -10.46
CA ASN A 558 -15.44 -15.15 -10.99
C ASN A 558 -15.11 -16.48 -10.28
N ASN A 559 -14.13 -16.47 -9.34
CA ASN A 559 -13.75 -17.65 -8.57
C ASN A 559 -14.37 -17.53 -7.17
N MET A 560 -15.14 -18.52 -6.76
CA MET A 560 -15.84 -18.58 -5.48
C MET A 560 -15.67 -19.94 -4.85
N PHE A 561 -15.06 -19.99 -3.66
CA PHE A 561 -14.85 -21.25 -2.93
C PHE A 561 -15.96 -21.54 -1.95
N GLU A 562 -16.50 -20.50 -1.31
CA GLU A 562 -17.63 -20.58 -0.40
C GLU A 562 -18.52 -19.36 -0.57
N THR A 563 -19.83 -19.52 -0.30
CA THR A 563 -20.83 -18.45 -0.30
C THR A 563 -21.63 -18.57 0.99
N ILE A 564 -21.61 -17.54 1.83
CA ILE A 564 -22.23 -17.52 3.15
C ILE A 564 -23.05 -16.24 3.29
N GLU A 565 -24.33 -16.35 3.64
CA GLU A 565 -25.19 -15.20 3.93
C GLU A 565 -25.03 -14.76 5.39
N ASP A 566 -24.83 -13.44 5.60
CA ASP A 566 -24.87 -12.85 6.94
C ASP A 566 -26.29 -12.43 7.35
N ASP A 567 -26.43 -11.94 8.60
CA ASP A 567 -27.73 -11.50 9.14
C ASP A 567 -28.17 -10.12 8.61
N PHE A 568 -27.34 -9.47 7.76
CA PHE A 568 -27.58 -8.15 7.20
C PHE A 568 -27.92 -8.18 5.69
N GLY A 569 -27.98 -9.36 5.10
CA GLY A 569 -28.34 -9.60 3.69
C GLY A 569 -27.17 -9.39 2.75
N TYR A 570 -25.95 -9.65 3.18
CA TYR A 570 -24.77 -9.73 2.32
C TYR A 570 -24.32 -11.18 2.15
N PHE A 571 -23.90 -11.50 0.93
CA PHE A 571 -23.12 -12.71 0.67
C PHE A 571 -21.63 -12.43 0.88
N TRP A 572 -21.00 -13.24 1.71
CA TRP A 572 -19.58 -13.30 1.92
C TRP A 572 -19.00 -14.47 1.15
N MET A 573 -18.00 -14.18 0.33
CA MET A 573 -17.37 -15.14 -0.55
C MET A 573 -15.86 -15.14 -0.39
N SER A 574 -15.26 -16.32 -0.58
CA SER A 574 -13.80 -16.48 -0.53
C SER A 574 -13.25 -16.90 -1.90
N CYS A 575 -12.03 -16.45 -2.21
CA CYS A 575 -11.29 -16.83 -3.40
C CYS A 575 -9.77 -16.82 -3.15
N LEU A 576 -8.96 -17.08 -4.18
CA LEU A 576 -7.49 -17.01 -4.09
C LEU A 576 -6.95 -15.58 -3.83
N LYS A 577 -7.75 -14.55 -4.09
CA LYS A 577 -7.35 -13.14 -3.90
C LYS A 577 -7.79 -12.56 -2.56
N GLY A 578 -8.63 -13.25 -1.79
CA GLY A 578 -9.14 -12.80 -0.49
C GLY A 578 -10.60 -13.12 -0.25
N ILE A 579 -11.19 -12.37 0.66
CA ILE A 579 -12.60 -12.44 1.02
C ILE A 579 -13.27 -11.17 0.48
N TRP A 580 -14.50 -11.30 0.02
CA TRP A 580 -15.29 -10.18 -0.47
C TRP A 580 -16.77 -10.39 -0.18
N ARG A 581 -17.54 -9.31 -0.20
CA ARG A 581 -18.98 -9.38 -0.01
C ARG A 581 -19.72 -8.60 -1.07
N VAL A 582 -20.97 -8.99 -1.33
CA VAL A 582 -21.90 -8.30 -2.21
C VAL A 582 -23.28 -8.26 -1.55
N SER A 583 -24.02 -7.20 -1.78
CA SER A 583 -25.40 -7.06 -1.26
C SER A 583 -26.36 -7.94 -2.07
N LYS A 584 -27.14 -8.76 -1.40
CA LYS A 584 -28.23 -9.54 -2.02
C LYS A 584 -29.28 -8.63 -2.66
N LYS A 585 -29.57 -7.46 -2.05
CA LYS A 585 -30.48 -6.47 -2.60
C LYS A 585 -29.98 -5.88 -3.92
N GLU A 586 -28.66 -5.68 -4.07
CA GLU A 586 -28.08 -5.21 -5.34
C GLU A 586 -28.16 -6.28 -6.42
N LEU A 587 -27.97 -7.57 -6.08
CA LEU A 587 -28.18 -8.68 -7.03
C LEU A 587 -29.64 -8.75 -7.50
N ASP A 588 -30.61 -8.53 -6.59
CA ASP A 588 -32.02 -8.41 -6.93
C ASP A 588 -32.30 -7.20 -7.85
N ALA A 589 -31.71 -6.05 -7.53
CA ALA A 589 -31.86 -4.82 -8.35
C ALA A 589 -31.21 -4.96 -9.73
N LEU A 590 -30.13 -5.73 -9.84
CA LEU A 590 -29.48 -6.05 -11.12
C LEU A 590 -30.39 -6.95 -11.99
N ASP A 591 -30.97 -8.03 -11.41
CA ASP A 591 -31.92 -8.91 -12.11
C ASP A 591 -33.13 -8.12 -12.60
N GLN A 592 -33.59 -7.15 -11.84
CA GLN A 592 -34.69 -6.23 -12.20
C GLN A 592 -34.27 -5.09 -13.16
N LYS A 593 -32.96 -5.04 -13.55
CA LYS A 593 -32.38 -4.01 -14.42
C LYS A 593 -32.50 -2.58 -13.87
N GLN A 594 -32.61 -2.44 -12.56
CA GLN A 594 -32.65 -1.16 -11.87
C GLN A 594 -31.26 -0.53 -11.75
N ILE A 595 -30.23 -1.38 -11.69
CA ILE A 595 -28.81 -1.00 -11.70
C ILE A 595 -28.08 -1.73 -12.83
N LYS A 596 -26.95 -1.18 -13.28
CA LYS A 596 -26.11 -1.77 -14.33
C LYS A 596 -25.02 -2.69 -13.79
N SER A 597 -24.65 -2.54 -12.52
CA SER A 597 -23.56 -3.25 -11.89
C SER A 597 -23.73 -3.25 -10.38
N VAL A 598 -23.37 -4.35 -9.72
CA VAL A 598 -23.33 -4.45 -8.25
C VAL A 598 -22.00 -3.90 -7.72
N HIS A 599 -22.00 -3.56 -6.43
CA HIS A 599 -20.78 -3.18 -5.73
C HIS A 599 -20.27 -4.33 -4.85
N SER A 600 -19.01 -4.75 -5.07
CA SER A 600 -18.34 -5.78 -4.28
C SER A 600 -17.29 -5.16 -3.36
N ALA A 601 -17.47 -5.26 -2.06
CA ALA A 601 -16.46 -4.84 -1.09
C ALA A 601 -15.43 -5.96 -0.87
N PHE A 602 -14.16 -5.67 -1.12
CA PHE A 602 -13.04 -6.60 -1.02
C PHE A 602 -12.24 -6.39 0.26
N TYR A 603 -11.83 -7.51 0.89
CA TYR A 603 -10.99 -7.54 2.08
C TYR A 603 -9.69 -8.31 1.79
N GLY A 604 -8.55 -7.64 1.94
CA GLY A 604 -7.24 -8.18 1.61
C GLY A 604 -6.17 -7.85 2.65
N LYS A 605 -4.91 -7.78 2.23
CA LYS A 605 -3.78 -7.51 3.15
C LYS A 605 -3.93 -6.21 3.93
N LEU A 606 -4.48 -5.17 3.29
CA LEU A 606 -4.70 -3.87 3.93
C LEU A 606 -5.75 -3.91 5.05
N ASP A 607 -6.61 -4.93 5.08
CA ASP A 607 -7.63 -5.14 6.11
C ASP A 607 -7.14 -6.05 7.26
N GLY A 608 -5.89 -6.49 7.23
CA GLY A 608 -5.29 -7.31 8.28
C GLY A 608 -5.13 -8.79 7.94
N PHE A 609 -5.24 -9.19 6.67
CA PHE A 609 -4.88 -10.55 6.25
C PHE A 609 -3.37 -10.80 6.29
N PHE A 610 -2.93 -11.90 6.89
CA PHE A 610 -1.57 -12.40 6.72
C PHE A 610 -1.34 -13.02 5.34
N SER A 611 -2.36 -13.66 4.78
CA SER A 611 -2.36 -14.19 3.42
C SER A 611 -3.74 -14.06 2.81
N VAL A 612 -3.81 -13.54 1.60
CA VAL A 612 -5.09 -13.41 0.87
C VAL A 612 -5.59 -14.73 0.28
N GLN A 613 -4.78 -15.80 0.27
CA GLN A 613 -5.17 -17.08 -0.31
C GLN A 613 -6.09 -17.87 0.62
N CYS A 614 -7.38 -17.90 0.32
CA CYS A 614 -8.32 -18.78 0.99
C CYS A 614 -8.23 -20.20 0.40
N ASN A 615 -8.56 -21.21 1.21
CA ASN A 615 -8.65 -22.60 0.79
C ASN A 615 -10.07 -22.92 0.37
N GLY A 616 -10.22 -23.64 -0.79
CA GLY A 616 -11.53 -23.95 -1.36
C GLY A 616 -11.76 -25.43 -1.69
N VAL A 617 -10.70 -26.24 -1.64
CA VAL A 617 -10.74 -27.65 -2.09
C VAL A 617 -11.40 -28.59 -1.08
N SER A 618 -11.70 -28.11 0.11
CA SER A 618 -12.20 -28.83 1.27
C SER A 618 -13.42 -28.14 1.87
N LYS A 619 -14.27 -28.86 2.58
CA LYS A 619 -15.54 -28.34 3.10
C LYS A 619 -15.74 -28.60 4.61
N PRO A 620 -16.28 -27.62 5.33
CA PRO A 620 -16.63 -26.27 4.88
C PRO A 620 -15.39 -25.39 4.66
N SER A 621 -15.32 -24.70 3.52
CA SER A 621 -14.29 -23.68 3.21
C SER A 621 -14.69 -22.28 3.71
N GLY A 622 -15.64 -22.22 4.60
CA GLY A 622 -16.12 -21.11 5.37
C GLY A 622 -17.32 -21.52 6.21
N PHE A 623 -17.52 -20.86 7.36
CA PHE A 623 -18.61 -21.19 8.26
C PHE A 623 -19.05 -19.98 9.08
N LYS A 624 -20.37 -19.79 9.21
CA LYS A 624 -20.96 -18.77 10.09
C LYS A 624 -21.25 -19.39 11.44
N THR A 625 -20.65 -18.88 12.50
CA THR A 625 -20.86 -19.33 13.87
C THR A 625 -22.14 -18.75 14.50
N SER A 626 -22.59 -19.37 15.58
CA SER A 626 -23.79 -18.98 16.34
C SER A 626 -23.71 -17.54 16.90
N ASP A 627 -22.51 -17.02 17.13
CA ASP A 627 -22.27 -15.62 17.53
C ASP A 627 -22.31 -14.62 16.36
N GLY A 628 -22.58 -15.09 15.13
CA GLY A 628 -22.70 -14.30 13.91
C GLY A 628 -21.39 -14.02 13.18
N ARG A 629 -20.22 -14.45 13.68
CA ARG A 629 -18.95 -14.33 12.97
C ARG A 629 -18.88 -15.31 11.81
N ILE A 630 -18.15 -14.92 10.77
CA ILE A 630 -17.89 -15.76 9.60
C ILE A 630 -16.41 -16.12 9.57
N TRP A 631 -16.12 -17.40 9.45
CA TRP A 631 -14.77 -17.94 9.49
C TRP A 631 -14.36 -18.48 8.13
N PHE A 632 -13.13 -18.16 7.70
CA PHE A 632 -12.57 -18.62 6.43
C PHE A 632 -11.19 -19.27 6.63
N PRO A 633 -11.01 -20.51 6.18
CA PRO A 633 -9.72 -21.18 6.14
C PRO A 633 -8.80 -20.53 5.11
N THR A 634 -7.54 -20.24 5.51
CA THR A 634 -6.51 -19.72 4.59
C THR A 634 -5.22 -20.50 4.68
N THR A 635 -4.30 -20.27 3.74
CA THR A 635 -2.98 -20.92 3.73
C THR A 635 -2.06 -20.46 4.88
N LYS A 636 -2.38 -19.33 5.57
CA LYS A 636 -1.56 -18.78 6.65
C LYS A 636 -2.34 -18.48 7.94
N GLY A 637 -3.43 -19.18 8.18
CA GLY A 637 -4.24 -19.06 9.37
C GLY A 637 -5.73 -19.20 9.11
N LEU A 638 -6.50 -19.18 10.18
CA LEU A 638 -7.95 -19.14 10.17
C LEU A 638 -8.40 -17.69 10.36
N VAL A 639 -9.16 -17.15 9.43
CA VAL A 639 -9.64 -15.75 9.47
C VAL A 639 -11.08 -15.71 9.92
N ALA A 640 -11.36 -14.89 10.93
CA ALA A 640 -12.69 -14.53 11.38
C ALA A 640 -13.04 -13.12 10.89
N VAL A 641 -14.25 -12.97 10.38
CA VAL A 641 -14.88 -11.69 10.02
C VAL A 641 -16.05 -11.45 10.96
N ASP A 642 -16.18 -10.26 11.50
CA ASP A 642 -17.41 -9.85 12.21
C ASP A 642 -18.26 -8.97 11.28
N PRO A 643 -19.38 -9.48 10.74
CA PRO A 643 -20.23 -8.72 9.82
C PRO A 643 -20.92 -7.49 10.47
N ARG A 644 -21.00 -7.46 11.84
CA ARG A 644 -21.59 -6.35 12.59
C ARG A 644 -20.73 -5.09 12.55
N ILE A 645 -19.46 -5.20 12.22
CA ILE A 645 -18.58 -4.05 12.04
C ILE A 645 -19.10 -3.21 10.88
N LYS A 646 -19.61 -2.04 11.22
CA LYS A 646 -20.17 -1.11 10.22
C LYS A 646 -19.12 -0.71 9.18
N PRO A 647 -19.51 -0.64 7.91
CA PRO A 647 -18.65 -0.04 6.89
C PRO A 647 -18.34 1.41 7.25
N ASN A 648 -17.28 1.95 6.69
CA ASN A 648 -16.97 3.37 6.79
C ASN A 648 -18.08 4.19 6.14
N GLN A 649 -18.86 4.91 6.96
CA GLN A 649 -20.01 5.72 6.52
C GLN A 649 -19.64 7.19 6.29
N VAL A 650 -18.36 7.52 6.37
CA VAL A 650 -17.87 8.88 6.11
C VAL A 650 -17.55 9.01 4.63
N GLU A 651 -18.27 9.90 3.95
CA GLU A 651 -17.94 10.27 2.58
C GLU A 651 -16.58 10.97 2.54
N PRO A 652 -15.66 10.56 1.63
CA PRO A 652 -14.37 11.19 1.55
C PRO A 652 -14.47 12.62 1.01
N SER A 653 -13.81 13.57 1.64
CA SER A 653 -13.64 14.90 1.03
C SER A 653 -12.69 14.77 -0.17
N VAL A 654 -13.12 15.23 -1.34
CA VAL A 654 -12.32 15.21 -2.57
C VAL A 654 -11.67 16.57 -2.77
N VAL A 655 -10.35 16.59 -2.99
CA VAL A 655 -9.59 17.83 -3.15
C VAL A 655 -8.71 17.72 -4.40
N ILE A 656 -8.72 18.79 -5.23
CA ILE A 656 -7.75 18.97 -6.31
C ILE A 656 -6.60 19.77 -5.71
N GLU A 657 -5.41 19.18 -5.65
CA GLU A 657 -4.28 19.74 -4.91
C GLU A 657 -3.38 20.60 -5.77
N GLN A 658 -3.17 20.20 -7.03
CA GLN A 658 -2.18 20.83 -7.89
C GLN A 658 -2.51 20.60 -9.36
N VAL A 659 -2.18 21.57 -10.20
CA VAL A 659 -2.12 21.43 -11.65
C VAL A 659 -0.68 21.64 -12.09
N ILE A 660 -0.09 20.65 -12.74
CA ILE A 660 1.26 20.74 -13.30
C ILE A 660 1.12 21.01 -14.78
N THR A 661 1.84 22.01 -15.25
CA THR A 661 1.95 22.40 -16.66
C THR A 661 3.39 22.26 -17.13
N GLU A 662 3.63 22.36 -18.41
CA GLU A 662 5.00 22.37 -18.97
C GLU A 662 5.93 23.44 -18.33
N LYS A 663 5.34 24.49 -17.74
CA LYS A 663 6.07 25.58 -17.08
C LYS A 663 6.28 25.34 -15.58
N GLY A 664 5.82 24.20 -15.10
CA GLY A 664 5.91 23.79 -13.70
C GLY A 664 4.55 23.80 -12.98
N PRO A 665 4.58 23.50 -11.69
CA PRO A 665 3.38 23.38 -10.87
C PRO A 665 2.72 24.74 -10.65
N LEU A 666 1.40 24.75 -10.82
CA LEU A 666 0.52 25.84 -10.38
C LEU A 666 -0.07 25.42 -9.04
N ALA A 667 0.38 26.05 -7.96
CA ALA A 667 -0.21 25.83 -6.65
C ALA A 667 -1.66 26.34 -6.67
N LEU A 668 -2.63 25.45 -6.42
CA LEU A 668 -3.97 25.87 -6.11
C LEU A 668 -3.93 26.48 -4.71
N ALA A 669 -4.34 27.74 -4.59
CA ALA A 669 -4.59 28.31 -3.27
C ALA A 669 -5.56 27.36 -2.53
N PHE A 670 -5.54 27.33 -1.19
CA PHE A 670 -6.41 26.49 -0.33
C PHE A 670 -7.94 26.61 -0.64
N ARG A 671 -8.29 27.43 -1.58
CA ARG A 671 -9.64 27.52 -2.19
C ARG A 671 -9.56 27.15 -3.67
N PRO A 672 -10.32 26.15 -4.13
CA PRO A 672 -10.39 25.86 -5.55
C PRO A 672 -10.94 27.11 -6.30
N PRO A 673 -10.40 27.43 -7.48
CA PRO A 673 -10.91 28.49 -8.32
C PRO A 673 -12.40 28.24 -8.63
N SER A 674 -13.24 29.25 -8.37
CA SER A 674 -14.67 29.18 -8.69
C SER A 674 -14.92 29.35 -10.19
N THR A 675 -16.15 29.05 -10.64
CA THR A 675 -16.59 29.32 -12.02
C THR A 675 -16.45 30.79 -12.42
N ASP A 676 -16.49 31.69 -11.44
CA ASP A 676 -16.37 33.14 -11.65
C ASP A 676 -14.91 33.62 -11.75
N SER A 677 -13.93 32.77 -11.32
CA SER A 677 -12.50 33.04 -11.45
C SER A 677 -11.76 31.76 -11.81
N PRO A 678 -11.75 31.36 -13.09
CA PRO A 678 -11.10 30.13 -13.52
C PRO A 678 -9.57 30.21 -13.33
N LEU A 679 -8.94 29.08 -13.08
CA LEU A 679 -7.48 28.97 -13.05
C LEU A 679 -6.92 29.26 -14.43
N ARG A 680 -6.17 30.36 -14.56
CA ARG A 680 -5.51 30.71 -15.82
C ARG A 680 -4.25 29.89 -15.99
N ILE A 681 -4.28 29.00 -16.99
CA ILE A 681 -3.15 28.17 -17.35
C ILE A 681 -2.30 28.94 -18.37
N PRO A 682 -1.03 29.20 -18.04
CA PRO A 682 -0.16 29.92 -18.95
C PRO A 682 0.07 29.07 -20.22
N ARG A 683 0.17 29.77 -21.34
CA ARG A 683 0.39 29.22 -22.67
C ARG A 683 1.45 28.13 -22.70
N GLY A 684 1.12 26.95 -23.23
CA GLY A 684 1.98 25.80 -23.45
C GLY A 684 1.44 24.94 -24.62
N ARG A 685 1.86 23.67 -24.69
CA ARG A 685 1.33 22.68 -25.65
C ARG A 685 -0.07 22.17 -25.27
N GLY A 686 -0.57 22.55 -24.09
CA GLY A 686 -1.82 22.04 -23.57
C GLY A 686 -1.68 20.72 -22.80
N ASP A 687 -0.45 20.40 -22.38
CA ASP A 687 -0.20 19.21 -21.56
C ASP A 687 -0.40 19.55 -20.09
N LEU A 688 -1.30 18.82 -19.43
CA LEU A 688 -1.69 19.04 -18.04
C LEU A 688 -1.64 17.75 -17.24
N GLU A 689 -1.12 17.85 -16.01
CA GLU A 689 -1.29 16.84 -14.97
C GLU A 689 -2.12 17.46 -13.84
N ILE A 690 -3.25 16.86 -13.53
CA ILE A 690 -4.13 17.31 -12.46
C ILE A 690 -4.03 16.32 -11.30
N HIS A 691 -3.46 16.76 -10.19
CA HIS A 691 -3.32 15.97 -8.98
C HIS A 691 -4.51 16.19 -8.07
N TYR A 692 -5.10 15.10 -7.61
CA TYR A 692 -6.26 15.10 -6.71
C TYR A 692 -6.10 14.02 -5.64
N THR A 693 -6.80 14.21 -4.53
CA THR A 693 -6.82 13.28 -3.40
C THR A 693 -8.22 13.12 -2.84
N ALA A 694 -8.43 12.04 -2.10
CA ALA A 694 -9.64 11.78 -1.32
C ALA A 694 -9.23 11.54 0.14
N LEU A 695 -9.81 12.35 1.03
CA LEU A 695 -9.45 12.38 2.43
C LEU A 695 -10.30 11.38 3.21
N SER A 696 -10.06 10.09 2.93
CA SER A 696 -10.48 8.95 3.74
C SER A 696 -9.22 8.28 4.27
N LEU A 697 -9.06 8.31 5.60
CA LEU A 697 -7.81 7.98 6.27
C LEU A 697 -7.77 6.53 6.78
N GLN A 698 -8.88 5.78 6.71
CA GLN A 698 -8.94 4.41 7.24
C GLN A 698 -8.09 3.44 6.43
N ILE A 699 -8.25 3.38 5.11
CA ILE A 699 -7.40 2.64 4.17
C ILE A 699 -7.31 3.46 2.87
N PRO A 700 -6.50 4.52 2.84
CA PRO A 700 -6.46 5.48 1.72
C PRO A 700 -6.00 4.87 0.40
N GLU A 701 -5.32 3.73 0.44
CA GLU A 701 -4.90 2.96 -0.73
C GLU A 701 -6.08 2.27 -1.46
N LYS A 702 -7.22 2.14 -0.81
CA LYS A 702 -8.46 1.58 -1.37
C LYS A 702 -9.43 2.65 -1.87
N ASN A 703 -9.09 3.92 -1.79
CA ASN A 703 -9.92 4.96 -2.37
C ASN A 703 -9.89 4.85 -3.89
N HIS A 704 -11.05 4.81 -4.53
CA HIS A 704 -11.18 4.79 -5.98
C HIS A 704 -11.69 6.15 -6.47
N PHE A 705 -11.27 6.51 -7.68
CA PHE A 705 -11.54 7.79 -8.28
C PHE A 705 -12.18 7.63 -9.66
N LYS A 706 -13.07 8.55 -9.99
CA LYS A 706 -13.54 8.81 -11.36
C LYS A 706 -13.37 10.29 -11.65
N TYR A 707 -12.92 10.60 -12.85
CA TYR A 707 -12.79 11.99 -13.27
C TYR A 707 -13.35 12.20 -14.67
N MET A 708 -13.63 13.45 -15.01
CA MET A 708 -14.14 13.86 -16.31
C MET A 708 -13.72 15.29 -16.59
N LEU A 709 -13.19 15.55 -17.78
CA LEU A 709 -12.97 16.89 -18.30
C LEU A 709 -14.08 17.19 -19.30
N GLU A 710 -14.96 18.14 -18.96
CA GLU A 710 -16.09 18.52 -19.82
C GLU A 710 -15.60 18.90 -21.22
N ASN A 711 -16.33 18.47 -22.24
CA ASN A 711 -16.04 18.67 -23.67
C ASN A 711 -14.79 17.94 -24.21
N VAL A 712 -14.13 17.11 -23.39
CA VAL A 712 -12.98 16.29 -23.80
C VAL A 712 -13.28 14.82 -23.60
N ASP A 713 -13.68 14.43 -22.38
CA ASP A 713 -14.03 13.06 -22.06
C ASP A 713 -15.51 12.80 -22.42
N PRO A 714 -15.82 11.71 -23.15
CA PRO A 714 -17.19 11.36 -23.52
C PRO A 714 -18.03 10.87 -22.33
N ASP A 715 -17.40 10.33 -21.28
CA ASP A 715 -18.01 9.83 -20.04
C ASP A 715 -16.94 9.83 -18.93
N TRP A 716 -17.37 9.47 -17.73
CA TRP A 716 -16.48 9.35 -16.59
C TRP A 716 -15.34 8.34 -16.84
N VAL A 717 -14.10 8.78 -16.67
CA VAL A 717 -12.91 7.97 -16.73
C VAL A 717 -12.67 7.31 -15.37
N ASN A 718 -12.69 5.97 -15.30
CA ASN A 718 -12.35 5.24 -14.09
C ASN A 718 -10.83 5.26 -13.89
N ALA A 719 -10.38 5.92 -12.83
CA ALA A 719 -8.96 6.03 -12.48
C ALA A 719 -8.51 4.96 -11.46
N ASP A 720 -9.42 4.13 -10.93
CA ASP A 720 -9.15 3.23 -9.81
C ASP A 720 -8.48 3.98 -8.64
N ALA A 721 -7.32 3.53 -8.15
CA ALA A 721 -6.58 4.19 -7.07
C ALA A 721 -5.62 5.31 -7.54
N ARG A 722 -5.57 5.61 -8.84
CA ARG A 722 -4.68 6.64 -9.40
C ARG A 722 -5.18 8.02 -9.01
N ARG A 723 -4.27 8.89 -8.54
CA ARG A 723 -4.54 10.25 -8.04
C ARG A 723 -4.10 11.35 -9.00
N ILE A 724 -3.87 11.01 -10.26
CA ILE A 724 -3.42 11.94 -11.30
C ILE A 724 -4.20 11.70 -12.58
N ALA A 725 -4.75 12.76 -13.15
CA ALA A 725 -5.31 12.77 -14.50
C ALA A 725 -4.33 13.45 -15.44
N TYR A 726 -4.11 12.82 -16.59
CA TYR A 726 -3.22 13.31 -17.64
C TYR A 726 -4.02 13.72 -18.86
N TYR A 727 -3.78 14.93 -19.35
CA TYR A 727 -4.34 15.44 -20.59
C TYR A 727 -3.21 16.02 -21.44
N ASN A 728 -3.19 15.66 -22.71
CA ASN A 728 -2.18 16.12 -23.64
C ASN A 728 -2.82 16.91 -24.78
N HIS A 729 -2.17 17.97 -25.22
CA HIS A 729 -2.55 18.75 -26.40
C HIS A 729 -3.98 19.34 -26.31
N LEU A 730 -4.38 19.83 -25.13
CA LEU A 730 -5.63 20.55 -25.01
C LEU A 730 -5.59 21.85 -25.80
N GLU A 731 -6.63 22.11 -26.57
CA GLU A 731 -6.79 23.37 -27.30
C GLU A 731 -7.04 24.55 -26.35
N PRO A 732 -6.69 25.79 -26.73
CA PRO A 732 -7.04 26.95 -25.93
C PRO A 732 -8.56 27.07 -25.76
N GLY A 733 -9.00 27.26 -24.52
CA GLY A 733 -10.43 27.32 -24.20
C GLY A 733 -10.74 27.24 -22.70
N HIS A 734 -12.04 27.17 -22.40
CA HIS A 734 -12.52 27.01 -21.04
C HIS A 734 -12.87 25.53 -20.79
N TYR A 735 -12.35 25.01 -19.69
CA TYR A 735 -12.53 23.62 -19.30
C TYR A 735 -13.04 23.55 -17.87
N ARG A 736 -13.77 22.49 -17.56
CA ARG A 736 -14.17 22.16 -16.21
C ARG A 736 -13.81 20.71 -15.94
N PHE A 737 -12.89 20.53 -15.01
CA PHE A 737 -12.49 19.21 -14.53
C PHE A 737 -13.30 18.83 -13.32
N HIS A 738 -13.89 17.65 -13.35
CA HIS A 738 -14.62 17.04 -12.23
C HIS A 738 -13.91 15.79 -11.76
N VAL A 739 -13.89 15.58 -10.46
CA VAL A 739 -13.38 14.34 -9.87
C VAL A 739 -14.23 13.96 -8.67
N ILE A 740 -14.65 12.70 -8.64
CA ILE A 740 -15.36 12.07 -7.53
C ILE A 740 -14.52 10.92 -6.98
N ALA A 741 -14.75 10.57 -5.72
CA ALA A 741 -14.04 9.45 -5.09
C ALA A 741 -14.93 8.69 -4.13
N CYS A 742 -14.59 7.43 -3.89
CA CYS A 742 -15.18 6.67 -2.80
C CYS A 742 -14.15 6.36 -1.71
N ASN A 743 -14.64 6.06 -0.51
CA ASN A 743 -13.82 5.56 0.58
C ASN A 743 -13.48 4.07 0.40
N ASN A 744 -12.75 3.51 1.36
CA ASN A 744 -12.30 2.12 1.37
C ASN A 744 -13.44 1.06 1.35
N ASP A 745 -14.67 1.44 1.67
CA ASP A 745 -15.85 0.58 1.67
C ASP A 745 -16.79 0.86 0.48
N GLY A 746 -16.38 1.74 -0.44
CA GLY A 746 -17.09 2.03 -1.68
C GLY A 746 -18.19 3.07 -1.57
N LEU A 747 -18.25 3.83 -0.48
CA LEU A 747 -19.17 4.97 -0.37
C LEU A 747 -18.63 6.14 -1.18
N TRP A 748 -19.36 6.53 -2.24
CA TRP A 748 -18.97 7.61 -3.15
C TRP A 748 -19.41 8.99 -2.63
N ASN A 749 -18.52 9.96 -2.75
CA ASN A 749 -18.86 11.37 -2.71
C ASN A 749 -19.16 11.82 -4.15
N GLU A 750 -20.45 11.83 -4.49
CA GLU A 750 -20.93 12.18 -5.83
C GLU A 750 -20.83 13.69 -6.13
N THR A 751 -20.67 14.54 -5.10
CA THR A 751 -20.46 15.97 -5.30
C THR A 751 -19.04 16.26 -5.75
N GLY A 752 -18.08 15.50 -5.24
CA GLY A 752 -16.68 15.53 -5.63
C GLY A 752 -16.01 16.91 -5.51
N ALA A 753 -15.02 17.14 -6.37
CA ALA A 753 -14.36 18.43 -6.54
C ALA A 753 -14.38 18.87 -8.00
N THR A 754 -14.50 20.19 -8.21
CA THR A 754 -14.56 20.79 -9.54
C THR A 754 -13.52 21.89 -9.68
N LEU A 755 -12.85 21.93 -10.82
CA LEU A 755 -11.85 22.94 -11.15
C LEU A 755 -12.19 23.58 -12.51
N ALA A 756 -12.51 24.88 -12.50
CA ALA A 756 -12.65 25.64 -13.72
C ALA A 756 -11.27 26.15 -14.19
N MET A 757 -10.95 25.96 -15.45
CA MET A 757 -9.65 26.31 -16.05
C MET A 757 -9.84 27.07 -17.35
N GLU A 758 -8.97 28.05 -17.59
CA GLU A 758 -8.86 28.79 -18.84
C GLU A 758 -7.47 28.60 -19.44
N LEU A 759 -7.36 27.83 -20.52
CA LEU A 759 -6.15 27.74 -21.31
C LEU A 759 -6.06 28.96 -22.24
N VAL A 760 -5.09 29.84 -21.94
CA VAL A 760 -4.94 31.10 -22.65
C VAL A 760 -4.43 30.83 -24.06
N PRO A 761 -5.16 31.33 -25.11
CA PRO A 761 -4.69 31.18 -26.49
C PRO A 761 -3.39 31.92 -26.73
N PRO A 762 -2.54 31.41 -27.67
CA PRO A 762 -1.37 32.12 -28.08
C PRO A 762 -1.74 33.52 -28.61
N PHE A 763 -0.86 34.50 -28.33
CA PHE A 763 -1.16 35.91 -28.74
C PHE A 763 -1.41 36.06 -30.25
N TRP A 764 -0.89 35.13 -31.04
CA TRP A 764 -1.15 35.13 -32.52
C TRP A 764 -2.53 34.58 -32.91
N GLU A 765 -3.26 33.90 -32.00
CA GLU A 765 -4.63 33.47 -32.19
C GLU A 765 -5.66 34.49 -31.70
N THR A 766 -5.18 35.48 -30.92
CA THR A 766 -6.06 36.56 -30.46
C THR A 766 -6.57 37.41 -31.61
N THR A 767 -7.82 37.85 -31.52
CA THR A 767 -8.48 38.67 -32.57
C THR A 767 -7.70 39.92 -32.92
N TRP A 768 -7.07 40.59 -31.94
CA TRP A 768 -6.28 41.80 -32.19
C TRP A 768 -4.96 41.47 -32.98
N PHE A 769 -4.32 40.32 -32.64
CA PHE A 769 -3.10 39.90 -33.34
C PHE A 769 -3.41 39.43 -34.77
N ARG A 770 -4.53 38.66 -34.97
CA ARG A 770 -5.00 38.25 -36.29
C ARG A 770 -5.33 39.50 -37.13
N ALA A 771 -5.98 40.51 -36.55
CA ALA A 771 -6.26 41.79 -37.19
C ALA A 771 -4.95 42.53 -37.54
N LEU A 772 -3.96 42.58 -36.60
CA LEU A 772 -2.63 43.14 -36.85
C LEU A 772 -1.84 42.35 -37.89
N ALA A 773 -1.90 41.02 -37.88
CA ALA A 773 -1.25 40.17 -38.88
C ALA A 773 -1.88 40.38 -40.26
N VAL A 774 -3.19 40.49 -40.37
CA VAL A 774 -3.91 40.82 -41.62
C VAL A 774 -3.52 42.22 -42.09
N LEU A 775 -3.46 43.22 -41.23
CA LEU A 775 -2.98 44.57 -41.54
C LEU A 775 -1.49 44.55 -41.91
N GLY A 776 -0.68 43.76 -41.22
CA GLY A 776 0.76 43.53 -41.53
C GLY A 776 0.97 42.87 -42.90
N ILE A 777 0.15 41.84 -43.20
CA ILE A 777 0.16 41.15 -44.48
C ILE A 777 -0.31 42.11 -45.59
N ALA A 778 -1.38 42.88 -45.38
CA ALA A 778 -1.89 43.89 -46.30
C ALA A 778 -0.84 45.01 -46.52
N GLY A 779 -0.21 45.47 -45.42
CA GLY A 779 0.92 46.44 -45.50
C GLY A 779 2.14 45.86 -46.17
N SER A 780 2.46 44.58 -45.94
CA SER A 780 3.57 43.87 -46.58
C SER A 780 3.31 43.61 -48.07
N LEU A 781 2.04 43.29 -48.42
CA LEU A 781 1.66 43.18 -49.84
C LEU A 781 1.75 44.55 -50.57
N ALA A 782 1.26 45.60 -49.93
CA ALA A 782 1.42 46.95 -50.45
C ALA A 782 2.89 47.38 -50.50
N GLY A 783 3.67 47.08 -49.48
CA GLY A 783 5.14 47.29 -49.42
C GLY A 783 5.90 46.42 -50.43
N SER A 784 5.46 45.14 -50.58
CA SER A 784 6.09 44.19 -51.51
C SER A 784 5.87 44.58 -53.00
N VAL A 785 4.64 45.05 -53.30
CA VAL A 785 4.32 45.62 -54.62
C VAL A 785 5.22 46.84 -54.90
N ARG A 786 5.47 47.68 -53.92
CA ARG A 786 6.38 48.82 -53.98
C ARG A 786 7.85 48.38 -54.02
N TYR A 787 8.19 47.32 -53.26
CA TYR A 787 9.57 46.79 -53.15
C TYR A 787 10.03 45.93 -54.36
N VAL A 788 9.10 45.13 -54.90
CA VAL A 788 9.34 44.37 -56.14
C VAL A 788 9.64 45.29 -57.32
N SER A 789 9.04 46.51 -57.32
CA SER A 789 9.42 47.56 -58.32
C SER A 789 10.81 48.10 -58.07
N VAL A 790 11.36 48.04 -56.87
CA VAL A 790 12.69 48.56 -56.51
C VAL A 790 13.75 47.46 -56.47
N LYS A 791 13.42 46.18 -56.31
CA LYS A 791 14.34 45.07 -55.98
C LYS A 791 14.66 44.07 -57.10
N ARG A 792 14.26 44.32 -58.35
CA ARG A 792 14.89 43.57 -59.47
C ARG A 792 16.38 43.74 -59.54
N LEU A 793 16.99 44.56 -58.67
CA LEU A 793 18.44 44.86 -58.72
C LEU A 793 19.27 44.33 -57.51
N ARG A 794 18.70 43.75 -56.47
CA ARG A 794 19.48 43.32 -55.25
C ARG A 794 19.39 41.86 -54.85
N GLY A 795 18.91 41.00 -55.72
CA GLY A 795 18.57 39.61 -55.38
C GLY A 795 19.68 38.58 -55.60
N LYS A 796 20.87 38.76 -55.14
CA LYS A 796 21.93 37.71 -55.24
C LYS A 796 22.78 37.49 -53.99
N LEU A 797 22.48 38.07 -52.86
CA LEU A 797 23.42 38.04 -51.73
C LEU A 797 22.94 37.35 -50.42
N VAL A 798 21.72 36.82 -50.32
CA VAL A 798 21.21 36.30 -49.04
C VAL A 798 21.07 34.77 -48.98
N VAL A 799 21.42 34.04 -50.04
CA VAL A 799 21.29 32.56 -50.02
C VAL A 799 22.46 31.86 -49.32
N LEU A 800 23.51 32.60 -48.95
CA LEU A 800 24.74 31.96 -48.43
C LEU A 800 24.80 31.82 -46.88
N GLU A 801 23.93 32.50 -46.09
CA GLU A 801 24.07 32.51 -44.64
C GLU A 801 23.25 31.42 -43.90
N GLN A 802 22.22 30.87 -44.54
CA GLN A 802 21.42 29.80 -43.90
C GLN A 802 22.00 28.38 -44.02
N GLN A 803 23.00 28.19 -44.93
CA GLN A 803 23.66 26.88 -45.04
C GLN A 803 24.71 26.62 -43.95
N HIS A 804 25.22 27.65 -43.30
CA HIS A 804 26.33 27.53 -42.35
C HIS A 804 25.96 27.03 -40.94
N ALA A 805 24.69 27.14 -40.52
CA ALA A 805 24.30 26.70 -39.18
C ALA A 805 24.08 25.18 -39.08
N ILE A 806 23.55 24.58 -40.15
CA ILE A 806 23.33 23.11 -40.19
C ILE A 806 24.64 22.35 -40.41
N GLU A 807 25.61 23.01 -41.10
CA GLU A 807 26.93 22.41 -41.28
C GLU A 807 27.77 22.32 -40.02
N LYS A 808 27.56 23.22 -39.04
CA LYS A 808 28.35 23.26 -37.80
C LYS A 808 28.04 22.13 -36.83
N GLU A 809 26.78 21.69 -36.76
CA GLU A 809 26.39 20.57 -35.88
C GLU A 809 26.68 19.19 -36.52
N ARG A 810 26.50 19.10 -37.89
CA ARG A 810 26.95 17.93 -38.63
C ARG A 810 28.48 17.80 -38.62
N ALA A 811 29.20 18.92 -38.54
CA ALA A 811 30.67 18.94 -38.45
C ALA A 811 31.19 18.44 -37.08
N ARG A 812 30.44 18.63 -35.97
CA ARG A 812 30.83 18.13 -34.65
C ARG A 812 30.69 16.62 -34.58
N ILE A 813 29.53 16.09 -34.98
CA ILE A 813 29.28 14.64 -35.00
C ILE A 813 30.22 13.94 -36.01
N ALA A 814 30.46 14.56 -37.15
CA ALA A 814 31.38 14.05 -38.15
C ALA A 814 32.85 14.11 -37.68
N LYS A 815 33.23 15.06 -36.83
CA LYS A 815 34.58 15.17 -36.28
C LYS A 815 34.88 14.07 -35.29
N ASP A 816 33.91 13.76 -34.38
CA ASP A 816 34.07 12.68 -33.43
C ASP A 816 34.12 11.30 -34.12
N ILE A 817 33.33 11.14 -35.21
CA ILE A 817 33.36 9.93 -36.04
C ILE A 817 34.64 9.89 -36.90
N HIS A 818 35.14 11.06 -37.34
CA HIS A 818 36.33 11.13 -38.18
C HIS A 818 37.64 10.91 -37.42
N ASP A 819 37.73 11.40 -36.19
CA ASP A 819 38.95 11.25 -35.38
C ASP A 819 39.15 9.80 -34.94
N ASP A 820 38.06 9.04 -34.61
CA ASP A 820 38.16 7.62 -34.27
C ASP A 820 38.19 6.67 -35.49
N LEU A 821 37.34 6.93 -36.50
CA LEU A 821 37.33 6.14 -37.75
C LEU A 821 38.52 6.47 -38.65
N GLY A 822 38.92 7.74 -38.69
CA GLY A 822 40.05 8.22 -39.54
C GLY A 822 41.39 7.63 -39.09
N ALA A 823 41.66 7.58 -37.79
CA ALA A 823 42.86 6.96 -37.24
C ALA A 823 42.92 5.44 -37.51
N SER A 824 41.79 4.79 -37.36
CA SER A 824 41.69 3.32 -37.55
C SER A 824 41.74 2.93 -39.02
N LEU A 825 41.08 3.70 -39.92
CA LEU A 825 41.13 3.52 -41.35
C LEU A 825 42.53 3.86 -41.92
N THR A 826 43.20 4.86 -41.38
CA THR A 826 44.57 5.20 -41.77
C THR A 826 45.54 4.07 -41.40
N GLN A 827 45.33 3.44 -40.25
CA GLN A 827 46.11 2.28 -39.83
C GLN A 827 45.84 1.05 -40.71
N ILE A 828 44.61 0.84 -41.17
CA ILE A 828 44.23 -0.22 -42.13
C ILE A 828 44.90 0.04 -43.47
N THR A 829 44.88 1.28 -43.96
CA THR A 829 45.50 1.66 -45.24
C THR A 829 47.02 1.47 -45.18
N LEU A 830 47.70 1.92 -44.14
CA LEU A 830 49.13 1.74 -43.94
C LEU A 830 49.55 0.28 -43.84
N LEU A 831 48.72 -0.56 -43.21
CA LEU A 831 48.94 -2.01 -43.10
C LEU A 831 48.70 -2.72 -44.43
N SER A 832 47.70 -2.26 -45.21
CA SER A 832 47.41 -2.76 -46.53
C SER A 832 48.54 -2.42 -47.55
N ASP A 833 49.01 -1.20 -47.52
CA ASP A 833 50.16 -0.73 -48.41
C ASP A 833 51.48 -1.45 -48.05
N ARG A 834 51.64 -1.88 -46.78
CA ARG A 834 52.77 -2.66 -46.34
C ARG A 834 52.67 -4.12 -46.80
N ALA A 835 51.48 -4.65 -46.83
CA ALA A 835 51.20 -6.00 -47.30
C ALA A 835 51.43 -6.19 -48.78
N ASP A 836 51.27 -5.09 -49.56
CA ASP A 836 51.48 -5.07 -51.07
C ASP A 836 52.93 -5.02 -51.44
N ARG A 837 53.91 -4.69 -50.59
CA ARG A 837 55.31 -4.52 -50.87
C ARG A 837 56.26 -5.61 -50.43
N GLU A 838 55.83 -6.60 -49.60
CA GLU A 838 56.69 -7.62 -49.04
C GLU A 838 56.01 -9.01 -48.99
N ALA A 839 56.50 -9.91 -49.87
CA ALA A 839 56.00 -11.28 -50.01
C ALA A 839 56.71 -12.24 -49.05
N THR A 840 56.38 -12.30 -47.80
CA THR A 840 56.84 -13.29 -46.86
C THR A 840 55.86 -13.35 -45.60
N ASP A 841 56.20 -14.08 -44.57
CA ASP A 841 55.37 -14.29 -43.35
C ASP A 841 54.84 -13.00 -42.69
N GLU A 842 55.43 -11.87 -42.94
CA GLU A 842 55.03 -10.55 -42.50
C GLU A 842 53.71 -10.08 -43.18
N LEU A 843 53.43 -10.57 -44.41
CA LEU A 843 52.18 -10.32 -45.13
C LEU A 843 50.97 -10.93 -44.42
N ARG A 844 51.15 -12.13 -43.82
CA ARG A 844 50.12 -12.83 -43.00
C ARG A 844 49.87 -12.08 -41.71
N ALA A 845 50.92 -11.52 -41.09
CA ALA A 845 50.78 -10.77 -39.83
C ALA A 845 50.05 -9.44 -40.08
N ASN A 846 50.36 -8.75 -41.18
CA ASN A 846 49.68 -7.49 -41.53
C ASN A 846 48.21 -7.70 -41.93
N ALA A 847 47.90 -8.76 -42.67
CA ALA A 847 46.53 -9.12 -43.03
C ALA A 847 45.68 -9.48 -41.75
N ARG A 848 46.29 -10.16 -40.80
CA ARG A 848 45.63 -10.42 -39.49
C ARG A 848 45.37 -9.14 -38.70
N LYS A 849 46.32 -8.18 -38.79
CA LYS A 849 46.18 -6.90 -38.08
C LYS A 849 45.15 -6.01 -38.76
N ILE A 850 45.01 -6.04 -40.07
CA ILE A 850 43.93 -5.37 -40.83
C ILE A 850 42.58 -5.95 -40.45
N SER A 851 42.47 -7.27 -40.39
CA SER A 851 41.23 -7.97 -39.97
C SER A 851 40.81 -7.69 -38.50
N SER A 852 41.77 -7.59 -37.56
CA SER A 852 41.50 -7.22 -36.19
C SER A 852 41.04 -5.78 -36.06
N THR A 853 41.71 -4.83 -36.75
CA THR A 853 41.33 -3.42 -36.69
C THR A 853 40.00 -3.15 -37.35
N ALA A 854 39.63 -3.85 -38.40
CA ALA A 854 38.32 -3.75 -39.02
C ALA A 854 37.18 -4.26 -38.11
N ARG A 855 37.43 -5.34 -37.34
CA ARG A 855 36.50 -5.86 -36.34
C ARG A 855 36.31 -4.90 -35.16
N GLU A 856 37.39 -4.27 -34.69
CA GLU A 856 37.38 -3.26 -33.66
C GLU A 856 36.51 -2.03 -34.07
N ILE A 857 36.57 -1.63 -35.32
CA ILE A 857 35.75 -0.51 -35.87
C ILE A 857 34.28 -0.91 -35.91
N ALA A 858 33.94 -2.11 -36.36
CA ALA A 858 32.55 -2.60 -36.39
C ALA A 858 31.95 -2.64 -34.99
N GLN A 859 32.70 -3.14 -34.03
CA GLN A 859 32.27 -3.20 -32.65
C GLN A 859 32.07 -1.81 -32.02
N SER A 860 32.94 -0.84 -32.30
CA SER A 860 32.77 0.54 -31.84
C SER A 860 31.54 1.23 -32.43
N LEU A 861 31.14 0.87 -33.65
CA LEU A 861 29.92 1.38 -34.29
C LEU A 861 28.64 0.86 -33.59
N ASP A 862 28.58 -0.43 -33.26
CA ASP A 862 27.47 -1.02 -32.56
C ASP A 862 27.31 -0.42 -31.14
N GLU A 863 28.42 -0.12 -30.47
CA GLU A 863 28.45 0.54 -29.17
C GLU A 863 27.88 1.97 -29.20
N ILE A 864 28.21 2.73 -30.27
CA ILE A 864 27.70 4.09 -30.47
C ILE A 864 26.19 4.06 -30.76
N VAL A 865 25.75 3.12 -31.61
CA VAL A 865 24.32 2.95 -31.94
C VAL A 865 23.50 2.61 -30.69
N TRP A 866 23.97 1.68 -29.83
CA TRP A 866 23.30 1.34 -28.59
C TRP A 866 23.24 2.54 -27.63
N ALA A 867 24.33 3.30 -27.49
CA ALA A 867 24.39 4.42 -26.55
C ALA A 867 23.43 5.56 -26.91
N VAL A 868 23.12 5.75 -28.22
CA VAL A 868 22.26 6.84 -28.71
C VAL A 868 20.80 6.42 -28.84
N ASN A 869 20.46 5.12 -28.74
CA ASN A 869 19.08 4.63 -28.88
C ASN A 869 18.21 5.01 -27.66
N PRO A 870 17.11 5.77 -27.85
CA PRO A 870 16.22 6.17 -26.75
C PRO A 870 15.48 5.02 -26.06
N GLU A 871 15.36 3.86 -26.69
CA GLU A 871 14.68 2.70 -26.10
C GLU A 871 15.41 2.15 -24.87
N HIS A 872 16.70 2.49 -24.70
CA HIS A 872 17.53 2.04 -23.59
C HIS A 872 17.79 3.13 -22.54
N ASP A 873 17.01 4.21 -22.53
CA ASP A 873 17.17 5.35 -21.61
C ASP A 873 16.79 5.04 -20.13
N THR A 874 16.86 3.80 -19.72
CA THR A 874 16.52 3.35 -18.37
C THR A 874 17.74 2.79 -17.64
N LEU A 875 17.70 2.87 -16.30
CA LEU A 875 18.72 2.25 -15.44
C LEU A 875 18.79 0.73 -15.64
N GLU A 876 17.63 0.11 -15.86
CA GLU A 876 17.49 -1.32 -16.13
C GLU A 876 18.20 -1.71 -17.42
N GLY A 877 17.97 -0.96 -18.51
CA GLY A 877 18.65 -1.18 -19.81
C GLY A 877 20.16 -1.00 -19.73
N LEU A 878 20.66 -0.08 -18.90
CA LEU A 878 22.10 0.07 -18.66
C LEU A 878 22.68 -1.15 -17.92
N VAL A 879 22.08 -1.57 -16.83
CA VAL A 879 22.57 -2.69 -16.00
C VAL A 879 22.53 -4.02 -16.77
N GLU A 880 21.48 -4.24 -17.56
CA GLU A 880 21.34 -5.42 -18.41
C GLU A 880 22.45 -5.47 -19.49
N TYR A 881 22.71 -4.35 -20.14
CA TYR A 881 23.74 -4.26 -21.15
C TYR A 881 25.17 -4.44 -20.59
N LEU A 882 25.44 -3.91 -19.39
CA LEU A 882 26.74 -4.12 -18.72
C LEU A 882 26.95 -5.59 -18.34
N SER A 883 25.89 -6.26 -17.87
CA SER A 883 25.94 -7.69 -17.53
C SER A 883 26.19 -8.55 -18.75
N GLN A 884 25.40 -8.33 -19.80
CA GLN A 884 25.55 -9.04 -21.09
C GLN A 884 26.95 -8.85 -21.64
N SER A 885 27.42 -7.59 -21.69
CA SER A 885 28.75 -7.25 -22.20
C SER A 885 29.88 -7.86 -21.38
N ALA A 886 29.70 -8.06 -20.07
CA ALA A 886 30.69 -8.76 -19.24
C ALA A 886 30.79 -10.23 -19.60
N ASP A 887 29.66 -10.90 -19.77
CA ASP A 887 29.60 -12.32 -20.12
C ASP A 887 30.16 -12.55 -21.54
N ASP A 888 29.76 -11.76 -22.54
CA ASP A 888 30.28 -11.82 -23.91
C ASP A 888 31.80 -11.57 -23.97
N PHE A 889 32.29 -10.62 -23.14
CA PHE A 889 33.73 -10.28 -23.12
C PHE A 889 34.60 -11.37 -22.46
N LEU A 890 34.01 -12.15 -21.57
CA LEU A 890 34.71 -13.19 -20.81
C LEU A 890 34.52 -14.60 -21.40
N GLU A 891 33.53 -14.81 -22.30
CA GLU A 891 33.19 -16.10 -22.90
C GLU A 891 34.38 -16.82 -23.54
N ASP A 892 35.24 -16.07 -24.26
CA ASP A 892 36.45 -16.61 -24.93
C ASP A 892 37.70 -16.67 -24.01
N THR A 893 37.52 -16.37 -22.69
CA THR A 893 38.63 -16.37 -21.73
C THR A 893 38.56 -17.56 -20.79
N ALA A 894 39.68 -17.98 -20.22
CA ALA A 894 39.70 -19.04 -19.18
C ALA A 894 39.28 -18.49 -17.78
N ILE A 895 38.70 -17.30 -17.68
CA ILE A 895 38.37 -16.61 -16.45
C ILE A 895 36.87 -16.83 -16.15
N ARG A 896 36.55 -17.24 -14.92
CA ARG A 896 35.17 -17.44 -14.50
C ARG A 896 34.49 -16.07 -14.22
N SER A 897 33.38 -15.82 -14.87
CA SER A 897 32.50 -14.69 -14.57
C SER A 897 31.60 -15.00 -13.37
N ARG A 898 31.41 -14.03 -12.48
CA ARG A 898 30.45 -14.08 -11.39
C ARG A 898 29.70 -12.75 -11.30
N VAL A 899 28.47 -12.73 -11.75
CA VAL A 899 27.64 -11.54 -11.77
C VAL A 899 26.65 -11.55 -10.62
N LYS A 900 26.59 -10.45 -9.88
CA LYS A 900 25.60 -10.21 -8.81
C LYS A 900 24.84 -8.93 -9.16
N LEU A 901 23.57 -9.07 -9.46
CA LEU A 901 22.67 -7.97 -9.76
C LEU A 901 21.63 -7.80 -8.65
N PRO A 902 21.13 -6.58 -8.42
CA PRO A 902 20.04 -6.35 -7.46
C PRO A 902 18.72 -6.96 -7.95
N SER A 903 17.90 -7.44 -7.03
CA SER A 903 16.60 -8.07 -7.34
C SER A 903 15.53 -7.10 -7.85
N ALA A 904 15.71 -5.80 -7.67
CA ALA A 904 14.88 -4.73 -8.20
C ALA A 904 15.73 -3.47 -8.42
N LEU A 905 15.50 -2.78 -9.53
CA LEU A 905 16.16 -1.53 -9.87
C LEU A 905 15.17 -0.37 -9.77
N PRO A 906 15.57 0.79 -9.24
CA PRO A 906 14.73 1.98 -9.26
C PRO A 906 14.49 2.44 -10.71
N HIS A 907 13.26 2.87 -11.01
CA HIS A 907 12.94 3.41 -12.33
C HIS A 907 13.54 4.81 -12.49
N HIS A 908 14.72 4.87 -13.06
CA HIS A 908 15.43 6.10 -13.41
C HIS A 908 15.76 6.14 -14.89
N SER A 909 15.58 7.33 -15.50
CA SER A 909 16.08 7.59 -16.85
C SER A 909 17.56 7.96 -16.77
N VAL A 910 18.38 7.29 -17.58
CA VAL A 910 19.82 7.54 -17.67
C VAL A 910 20.14 8.17 -19.02
N PRO A 911 20.64 9.42 -19.06
CA PRO A 911 20.98 10.09 -20.32
C PRO A 911 21.96 9.28 -21.17
N ALA A 912 21.82 9.39 -22.51
CA ALA A 912 22.67 8.68 -23.48
C ALA A 912 24.18 8.91 -23.27
N ASP A 913 24.58 10.14 -22.97
CA ASP A 913 25.99 10.47 -22.68
C ASP A 913 26.50 9.76 -21.44
N THR A 914 25.69 9.73 -20.38
CA THR A 914 25.99 9.02 -19.12
C THR A 914 26.17 7.51 -19.38
N ARG A 915 25.26 6.90 -20.13
CA ARG A 915 25.34 5.47 -20.49
C ARG A 915 26.63 5.17 -21.26
N HIS A 916 26.94 5.99 -22.23
CA HIS A 916 28.14 5.82 -23.04
C HIS A 916 29.44 5.93 -22.23
N GLN A 917 29.55 6.94 -21.35
CA GLN A 917 30.76 7.13 -20.53
C GLN A 917 30.93 6.01 -19.50
N VAL A 918 29.81 5.55 -18.88
CA VAL A 918 29.82 4.42 -17.94
C VAL A 918 30.26 3.14 -18.65
N PHE A 919 29.69 2.85 -19.79
CA PHE A 919 30.03 1.67 -20.57
C PHE A 919 31.53 1.63 -20.98
N LEU A 920 32.06 2.75 -21.46
CA LEU A 920 33.47 2.83 -21.84
C LEU A 920 34.38 2.65 -20.61
N ALA A 921 34.04 3.19 -19.45
CA ALA A 921 34.82 3.01 -18.24
C ALA A 921 34.73 1.55 -17.75
N PHE A 922 33.56 0.93 -17.81
CA PHE A 922 33.32 -0.46 -17.47
C PHE A 922 34.14 -1.43 -18.32
N ARG A 923 34.13 -1.23 -19.66
CA ARG A 923 34.88 -2.05 -20.62
C ARG A 923 36.40 -1.95 -20.41
N GLU A 924 36.89 -0.75 -20.12
CA GLU A 924 38.31 -0.53 -19.81
C GLU A 924 38.72 -1.25 -18.53
N ALA A 925 37.83 -1.31 -17.48
CA ALA A 925 38.10 -2.03 -16.25
C ALA A 925 38.17 -3.53 -16.50
N LEU A 926 37.24 -4.10 -17.28
CA LEU A 926 37.24 -5.52 -17.67
C LEU A 926 38.49 -5.88 -18.47
N ASN A 927 38.83 -5.05 -19.46
CA ASN A 927 40.00 -5.24 -20.30
C ASN A 927 41.30 -5.23 -19.48
N ASN A 928 41.39 -4.38 -18.48
CA ASN A 928 42.51 -4.35 -17.55
C ASN A 928 42.59 -5.61 -16.67
N ALA A 929 41.45 -6.11 -16.20
CA ALA A 929 41.38 -7.34 -15.43
C ALA A 929 41.81 -8.55 -16.27
N VAL A 930 41.35 -8.66 -17.51
CA VAL A 930 41.75 -9.77 -18.41
C VAL A 930 43.22 -9.71 -18.81
N LYS A 931 43.70 -8.50 -19.20
CA LYS A 931 45.07 -8.37 -19.71
C LYS A 931 46.16 -8.38 -18.66
N HIS A 932 45.86 -7.84 -17.47
CA HIS A 932 46.93 -7.52 -16.50
C HIS A 932 46.83 -8.30 -15.17
N ALA A 933 45.62 -8.72 -14.76
CA ALA A 933 45.44 -9.30 -13.45
C ALA A 933 45.89 -10.76 -13.31
N ARG A 934 45.94 -11.53 -14.43
CA ARG A 934 46.10 -13.01 -14.39
C ARG A 934 45.11 -13.69 -13.43
N ALA A 935 43.91 -13.16 -13.41
CA ALA A 935 42.84 -13.65 -12.52
C ALA A 935 42.26 -14.97 -13.03
N SER A 936 41.75 -15.78 -12.13
CA SER A 936 40.93 -16.95 -12.45
C SER A 936 39.43 -16.73 -12.30
N GLU A 937 39.05 -15.62 -11.64
CA GLU A 937 37.66 -15.21 -11.45
C GLU A 937 37.56 -13.67 -11.47
N ILE A 938 36.54 -13.16 -12.16
CA ILE A 938 36.16 -11.75 -12.11
C ILE A 938 34.72 -11.70 -11.59
N GLN A 939 34.49 -10.89 -10.58
CA GLN A 939 33.17 -10.63 -10.01
C GLN A 939 32.69 -9.24 -10.42
N LEU A 940 31.53 -9.18 -11.06
CA LEU A 940 30.75 -7.96 -11.27
C LEU A 940 29.66 -7.90 -10.22
N GLU A 941 29.63 -6.86 -9.43
CA GLU A 941 28.57 -6.58 -8.46
C GLU A 941 27.98 -5.21 -8.74
N VAL A 942 26.66 -5.17 -8.92
CA VAL A 942 25.91 -3.93 -9.15
C VAL A 942 24.96 -3.73 -7.99
N VAL A 943 25.05 -2.58 -7.35
CA VAL A 943 24.16 -2.15 -6.26
C VAL A 943 23.48 -0.85 -6.70
N ALA A 944 22.19 -0.81 -6.66
CA ALA A 944 21.40 0.37 -7.00
C ALA A 944 20.62 0.84 -5.78
N GLU A 945 20.90 2.04 -5.34
CA GLU A 945 20.17 2.78 -4.32
C GLU A 945 19.31 3.88 -5.01
N PRO A 946 18.30 4.44 -4.35
CA PRO A 946 17.46 5.46 -4.99
C PRO A 946 18.20 6.70 -5.53
N SER A 947 19.38 7.00 -5.00
CA SER A 947 20.18 8.17 -5.36
C SER A 947 21.46 7.86 -6.11
N GLU A 948 21.88 6.58 -6.14
CA GLU A 948 23.14 6.23 -6.79
C GLU A 948 23.18 4.78 -7.30
N LEU A 949 23.92 4.59 -8.38
CA LEU A 949 24.27 3.28 -8.94
C LEU A 949 25.75 3.02 -8.66
N GLN A 950 26.03 1.94 -7.98
CA GLN A 950 27.39 1.48 -7.73
C GLN A 950 27.68 0.23 -8.56
N ILE A 951 28.75 0.28 -9.35
CA ILE A 951 29.24 -0.84 -10.16
C ILE A 951 30.63 -1.19 -9.66
N LYS A 952 30.80 -2.43 -9.24
CA LYS A 952 32.06 -2.92 -8.70
C LYS A 952 32.55 -4.12 -9.50
N ILE A 953 33.77 -4.01 -10.00
CA ILE A 953 34.46 -5.09 -10.72
C ILE A 953 35.66 -5.51 -9.88
N SER A 954 35.69 -6.75 -9.48
CA SER A 954 36.74 -7.30 -8.62
C SER A 954 37.37 -8.53 -9.28
N ASP A 955 38.67 -8.55 -9.40
CA ASP A 955 39.43 -9.73 -9.84
C ASP A 955 40.22 -10.33 -8.66
N ASN A 956 40.47 -11.60 -8.73
CA ASN A 956 41.30 -12.33 -7.77
C ASN A 956 42.74 -12.52 -8.23
N GLY A 957 43.22 -11.62 -9.10
CA GLY A 957 44.53 -11.74 -9.72
C GLY A 957 45.69 -11.24 -8.88
N ILE A 958 46.79 -10.89 -9.56
CA ILE A 958 48.04 -10.53 -8.89
C ILE A 958 48.03 -9.16 -8.21
N GLY A 959 47.05 -8.30 -8.48
CA GLY A 959 46.97 -6.94 -7.98
C GLY A 959 48.23 -6.10 -8.31
N PHE A 960 48.19 -4.86 -7.88
CA PHE A 960 49.31 -3.93 -8.03
C PHE A 960 49.27 -2.84 -6.94
N ASP A 961 50.34 -2.08 -6.86
CA ASP A 961 50.39 -0.95 -5.92
C ASP A 961 49.94 0.34 -6.70
N PRO A 962 48.78 0.92 -6.41
CA PRO A 962 48.22 2.05 -7.18
C PRO A 962 49.14 3.28 -7.29
N PRO A 963 49.89 3.71 -6.24
CA PRO A 963 50.84 4.81 -6.37
C PRO A 963 51.96 4.53 -7.36
N SER A 964 52.45 3.30 -7.51
CA SER A 964 53.52 2.89 -8.41
C SER A 964 53.08 2.79 -9.88
N ALA A 965 51.76 2.74 -10.13
CA ALA A 965 51.19 2.64 -11.48
C ALA A 965 50.86 4.03 -12.10
N GLN A 966 50.95 5.12 -11.35
CA GLN A 966 50.78 6.47 -11.90
C GLN A 966 51.96 6.79 -12.88
N GLY A 967 51.67 6.69 -14.20
CA GLY A 967 52.65 7.00 -15.25
C GLY A 967 52.90 5.89 -16.29
N ARG A 968 52.35 4.68 -16.08
CA ARG A 968 52.57 3.52 -17.01
C ARG A 968 51.32 3.10 -17.79
N GLY A 969 50.42 4.01 -18.10
CA GLY A 969 49.24 3.78 -18.96
C GLY A 969 48.13 4.80 -18.71
N ASN A 970 47.44 5.18 -19.77
CA ASN A 970 46.37 6.19 -19.71
C ASN A 970 45.02 5.62 -19.25
N GLY A 971 44.83 4.30 -19.13
CA GLY A 971 43.54 3.65 -18.89
C GLY A 971 42.86 4.06 -17.58
N LEU A 972 43.58 4.01 -16.46
CA LEU A 972 43.05 4.38 -15.14
C LEU A 972 42.64 5.87 -15.07
N ASN A 973 43.44 6.74 -15.71
CA ASN A 973 43.17 8.16 -15.73
C ASN A 973 41.97 8.50 -16.66
N ASN A 974 41.82 7.74 -17.75
CA ASN A 974 40.69 7.87 -18.67
C ASN A 974 39.36 7.42 -17.99
N MET A 975 39.35 6.28 -17.29
CA MET A 975 38.18 5.83 -16.54
C MET A 975 37.74 6.89 -15.53
N ARG A 976 38.69 7.43 -14.74
CA ARG A 976 38.42 8.50 -13.78
C ARG A 976 37.80 9.73 -14.45
N LYS A 977 38.44 10.26 -15.51
CA LYS A 977 37.96 11.44 -16.23
C LYS A 977 36.56 11.26 -16.83
N ARG A 978 36.25 10.04 -17.33
CA ARG A 978 34.95 9.72 -17.91
C ARG A 978 33.86 9.78 -16.84
N LEU A 979 34.11 9.19 -15.69
CA LEU A 979 33.15 9.15 -14.60
C LEU A 979 32.99 10.52 -13.91
N GLU A 980 34.09 11.22 -13.65
CA GLU A 980 34.04 12.59 -13.10
C GLU A 980 33.33 13.56 -14.06
N GLY A 981 33.51 13.35 -15.39
CA GLY A 981 32.84 14.16 -16.42
C GLY A 981 31.32 14.07 -16.43
N ILE A 982 30.75 12.96 -15.93
CA ILE A 982 29.31 12.75 -15.77
C ILE A 982 28.84 12.96 -14.32
N GLY A 983 29.70 13.54 -13.47
CA GLY A 983 29.40 13.79 -12.05
C GLY A 983 29.51 12.57 -11.14
N GLY A 984 30.00 11.43 -11.61
CA GLY A 984 30.20 10.21 -10.84
C GLY A 984 31.53 10.20 -10.07
N ARG A 985 31.77 9.10 -9.36
CA ARG A 985 33.03 8.84 -8.63
C ARG A 985 33.69 7.58 -9.14
N PHE A 986 35.00 7.58 -9.16
CA PHE A 986 35.85 6.44 -9.49
C PHE A 986 36.80 6.12 -8.36
N SER A 987 36.81 4.89 -7.89
CA SER A 987 37.78 4.40 -6.92
C SER A 987 38.40 3.09 -7.40
N ILE A 988 39.63 2.86 -6.98
CA ILE A 988 40.33 1.61 -7.22
C ILE A 988 41.09 1.18 -5.96
N ALA A 989 40.91 -0.05 -5.57
CA ALA A 989 41.66 -0.69 -4.51
C ALA A 989 42.41 -1.90 -5.07
N SER A 990 43.70 -1.91 -4.93
CA SER A 990 44.55 -3.03 -5.39
C SER A 990 45.73 -3.20 -4.42
N ASN A 991 46.04 -4.44 -4.11
CA ASN A 991 47.22 -4.80 -3.33
C ASN A 991 47.94 -5.97 -4.02
N PRO A 992 49.26 -5.95 -4.11
CA PRO A 992 50.02 -7.04 -4.69
C PRO A 992 49.70 -8.37 -4.03
N GLY A 993 49.29 -9.36 -4.82
CA GLY A 993 48.93 -10.71 -4.38
C GLY A 993 47.45 -10.87 -3.95
N HIS A 994 46.61 -9.82 -3.96
CA HIS A 994 45.24 -9.86 -3.48
C HIS A 994 44.17 -9.34 -4.47
N GLY A 995 44.53 -9.26 -5.77
CA GLY A 995 43.63 -8.82 -6.84
C GLY A 995 43.39 -7.30 -6.87
N THR A 996 42.44 -6.91 -7.70
CA THR A 996 42.04 -5.49 -7.87
C THR A 996 40.55 -5.36 -7.80
N THR A 997 40.08 -4.30 -7.17
CA THR A 997 38.67 -3.88 -7.19
C THR A 997 38.57 -2.48 -7.76
N VAL A 998 37.79 -2.34 -8.81
CA VAL A 998 37.42 -1.06 -9.44
C VAL A 998 35.99 -0.79 -9.05
N GLU A 999 35.72 0.39 -8.55
CA GLU A 999 34.40 0.81 -8.13
C GLU A 999 34.02 2.12 -8.81
N MET A 1000 32.85 2.15 -9.41
CA MET A 1000 32.27 3.28 -10.14
C MET A 1000 30.96 3.62 -9.47
N ILE A 1001 30.78 4.88 -9.08
CA ILE A 1001 29.54 5.37 -8.48
C ILE A 1001 28.99 6.46 -9.38
N ILE A 1002 27.76 6.29 -9.79
CA ILE A 1002 27.01 7.20 -10.64
C ILE A 1002 25.84 7.74 -9.80
N PHE A 1003 25.76 9.06 -9.63
CA PHE A 1003 24.65 9.68 -8.92
C PHE A 1003 23.44 9.78 -9.83
N LEU A 1004 22.32 9.19 -9.36
CA LEU A 1004 21.04 9.21 -10.04
C LEU A 1004 20.32 10.49 -9.61
N ASN A 1005 20.63 11.61 -10.28
CA ASN A 1005 20.03 12.90 -9.93
C ASN A 1005 18.52 12.91 -10.18
N HIS A 1006 17.77 13.37 -9.22
CA HIS A 1006 16.33 13.64 -9.26
C HIS A 1006 15.98 14.92 -10.05
N ASN A 1007 16.72 15.26 -11.08
CA ASN A 1007 16.42 16.39 -11.96
C ASN A 1007 15.98 15.90 -13.34
N GLY A 1008 14.68 15.56 -13.41
CA GLY A 1008 13.99 15.66 -14.68
C GLY A 1008 13.81 17.15 -15.00
N GLY A 1009 14.59 17.68 -15.93
CA GLY A 1009 14.33 18.93 -16.60
C GLY A 1009 13.16 18.81 -17.58
#